data_73d2228c2eead26d7bba4e4ae1a38517
#
_entry.id   73d2228c2eead26d7bba4e4ae1a38517
#
_cell.length_a   1.000
_cell.length_b   1.000
_cell.length_c   1.000
_cell.angle_alpha   90.00
_cell.angle_beta   90.00
_cell.angle_gamma   90.00
#
_symmetry.space_group_name_H-M   'P 1'
#
loop_
_entity.id
_entity.type
_entity.pdbx_description
1 polymer ?
#
loop_
_entity_poly.entity_id
_entity_poly.type
_entity_poly.pdbx_seq_one_letter_code
_entity_poly.pdbx_strand_id
1 'polypeptide(L)'
;MSNNGPDLRNVLWYNQLGMHDVDRVGGKNASLGEMITNLSDLGVAVPNGFATTAQAFNDFLEQSGVNQRIYQLLDQTDVDDVAQLAKAGAQIRQWVIDTPFHAEFEREIHQAYQQLADGEPEASFAVRSSATAEDMPDASFAGQQETFLNVQGIDAVMVAIKHVFASLFNDRAISYRVHQGYDHRGVALSAGVQRMVRSDLASSGVMFTIDTESGFDQVVFITSAFGLGEMVVQGAVNPDEFYVHKPTLQNGKPAIVRRNLGSKKIRMVYAPSQDHGKQVRIEDVPEAQRSRFSLTDDEVQALAQQAILIEKHYGRPMDIEWAKDGHTGKLLIVQARPETVRSNEQTMERYQLNGSSPVLVEGRAIGHRIGAGPVKVIHDISEMDRIQPGDVLVTDMTDPDWEPIMKKAAAIVTNRGGRTCHAAIIARELGIPAVVGCGHATDVLKDGQKVTVSCAEGDTGFVYSDMLDFSVQSSEVTELPELPLKIMMNVGNPDRAFDFARLPNEGVGLARLEFIINRMIGVHPRALLEFDQQTPALQNEIRALMQGYDHPVEFYVGRLTEGIATLGAAFWPKRVIVRLSDFKSNEYANLVGGDKYEPHEENPMLGFRGAGRYVADSFRDCFALECEAVKRVRNEMGLTNVEIMVPFVRTVAQAEAVVAELAHQGLKRGENGLKVIMMCEIPSNALLADQFLKHFDGFSIGSNDMTQLALGLDRDSGVVSELFDERNDAVKALLSMAIQAAKRHGKYVGICGQGPSDHEDFAEWLMEQGIDSLSLNPDTVVQTWINLSKKK
;
A
#
# COMPACT_ATOMS: atom_id res chain seq x y z
N MET A 1 5.03 42.72 -11.08
CA MET A 1 5.49 43.31 -12.33
C MET A 1 5.17 42.33 -13.44
N SER A 2 4.19 42.63 -14.27
CA SER A 2 3.75 41.81 -15.40
C SER A 2 4.85 41.80 -16.45
N ASN A 3 5.55 40.68 -16.57
CA ASN A 3 6.49 40.44 -17.66
C ASN A 3 5.66 40.07 -18.90
N ASN A 4 5.28 41.08 -19.70
CA ASN A 4 4.76 40.86 -21.03
C ASN A 4 5.91 40.42 -21.94
N GLY A 5 6.26 39.14 -21.87
CA GLY A 5 7.02 38.48 -22.92
C GLY A 5 6.22 38.45 -24.21
N PRO A 6 6.85 38.28 -25.38
CA PRO A 6 6.13 38.22 -26.65
C PRO A 6 5.08 37.08 -26.59
N ASP A 7 3.89 37.36 -27.12
CA ASP A 7 2.78 36.42 -27.19
C ASP A 7 3.18 35.25 -28.09
N LEU A 8 3.69 34.16 -27.47
CA LEU A 8 4.17 32.96 -28.16
C LEU A 8 2.96 32.10 -28.51
N ARG A 9 2.46 32.15 -29.74
CA ARG A 9 1.27 31.45 -30.23
C ARG A 9 1.40 29.91 -30.19
N ASN A 10 2.61 29.39 -30.44
CA ASN A 10 2.87 27.94 -30.56
C ASN A 10 3.44 27.34 -29.31
N VAL A 11 3.94 28.17 -28.40
CA VAL A 11 4.60 27.73 -27.16
C VAL A 11 4.04 28.53 -25.98
N LEU A 12 3.69 27.86 -24.90
CA LEU A 12 3.18 28.44 -23.65
C LEU A 12 4.01 27.96 -22.47
N TRP A 13 4.30 28.86 -21.53
CA TRP A 13 4.97 28.54 -20.28
C TRP A 13 4.00 27.90 -19.28
N TYR A 14 4.48 26.97 -18.44
CA TYR A 14 3.64 26.31 -17.44
C TYR A 14 2.96 27.29 -16.50
N ASN A 15 3.63 28.38 -16.11
CA ASN A 15 3.04 29.43 -15.27
C ASN A 15 1.95 30.28 -15.95
N GLN A 16 1.68 30.06 -17.22
CA GLN A 16 0.57 30.63 -17.98
C GLN A 16 -0.60 29.67 -18.16
N LEU A 17 -0.50 28.46 -17.65
CA LEU A 17 -1.44 27.37 -17.90
C LEU A 17 -2.22 27.00 -16.63
N GLY A 18 -3.39 26.42 -16.84
CA GLY A 18 -4.25 25.85 -15.81
C GLY A 18 -5.14 24.76 -16.39
N MET A 19 -6.01 24.16 -15.57
CA MET A 19 -6.87 23.06 -16.00
C MET A 19 -7.88 23.44 -17.11
N HIS A 20 -8.11 24.73 -17.33
CA HIS A 20 -8.91 25.21 -18.45
C HIS A 20 -8.20 25.13 -19.81
N ASP A 21 -6.91 24.81 -19.83
CA ASP A 21 -6.08 24.72 -21.04
C ASP A 21 -5.83 23.28 -21.54
N VAL A 22 -6.59 22.30 -21.04
CA VAL A 22 -6.44 20.87 -21.45
C VAL A 22 -6.57 20.68 -22.96
N ASP A 23 -7.49 21.39 -23.58
CA ASP A 23 -7.71 21.37 -25.03
C ASP A 23 -6.57 22.02 -25.84
N ARG A 24 -5.72 22.84 -25.19
CA ARG A 24 -4.59 23.53 -25.81
C ARG A 24 -3.25 22.82 -25.60
N VAL A 25 -3.01 22.21 -24.43
CA VAL A 25 -1.70 21.64 -24.06
C VAL A 25 -1.77 20.22 -23.49
N GLY A 26 -2.95 19.61 -23.47
CA GLY A 26 -3.15 18.29 -22.88
C GLY A 26 -3.21 18.30 -21.34
N GLY A 27 -3.68 17.20 -20.76
CA GLY A 27 -3.95 17.10 -19.31
C GLY A 27 -2.71 17.24 -18.44
N LYS A 28 -1.61 16.60 -18.80
CA LYS A 28 -0.36 16.64 -18.02
C LYS A 28 0.23 18.05 -17.91
N ASN A 29 0.34 18.75 -19.02
CA ASN A 29 0.88 20.10 -19.03
C ASN A 29 -0.05 21.11 -18.35
N ALA A 30 -1.36 20.95 -18.53
CA ALA A 30 -2.37 21.76 -17.84
C ALA A 30 -2.28 21.58 -16.32
N SER A 31 -2.14 20.36 -15.84
CA SER A 31 -1.99 20.07 -14.42
C SER A 31 -0.70 20.64 -13.82
N LEU A 32 0.43 20.55 -14.53
CA LEU A 32 1.67 21.18 -14.09
C LEU A 32 1.50 22.71 -13.95
N GLY A 33 0.88 23.34 -14.94
CA GLY A 33 0.58 24.76 -14.90
C GLY A 33 -0.35 25.13 -13.74
N GLU A 34 -1.40 24.36 -13.53
CA GLU A 34 -2.34 24.54 -12.41
C GLU A 34 -1.65 24.51 -11.05
N MET A 35 -0.75 23.56 -10.83
CA MET A 35 0.00 23.46 -9.58
C MET A 35 0.99 24.61 -9.39
N ILE A 36 1.70 24.99 -10.45
CA ILE A 36 2.64 26.12 -10.39
C ILE A 36 1.91 27.42 -10.04
N THR A 37 0.78 27.68 -10.67
CA THR A 37 0.03 28.91 -10.50
C THR A 37 -0.65 28.99 -9.13
N ASN A 38 -1.22 27.92 -8.64
CA ASN A 38 -2.09 27.93 -7.47
C ASN A 38 -1.47 27.37 -6.20
N LEU A 39 -0.43 26.55 -6.28
CA LEU A 39 0.09 25.81 -5.14
C LEU A 39 1.56 26.12 -4.78
N SER A 40 2.28 26.86 -5.61
CA SER A 40 3.68 27.22 -5.33
C SER A 40 3.84 27.98 -4.02
N ASP A 41 2.99 28.97 -3.78
CA ASP A 41 3.00 29.76 -2.55
C ASP A 41 2.63 28.96 -1.30
N LEU A 42 1.97 27.82 -1.47
CA LEU A 42 1.60 26.90 -0.40
C LEU A 42 2.67 25.84 -0.10
N GLY A 43 3.74 25.79 -0.90
CA GLY A 43 4.87 24.88 -0.68
C GLY A 43 4.95 23.71 -1.65
N VAL A 44 4.12 23.64 -2.68
CA VAL A 44 4.23 22.63 -3.74
C VAL A 44 5.25 23.12 -4.77
N ALA A 45 6.37 22.42 -4.90
CA ALA A 45 7.44 22.75 -5.80
C ALA A 45 7.33 21.94 -7.09
N VAL A 46 7.25 22.63 -8.25
CA VAL A 46 7.18 21.99 -9.57
C VAL A 46 8.30 22.55 -10.44
N PRO A 47 9.07 21.71 -11.15
CA PRO A 47 10.10 22.20 -12.08
C PRO A 47 9.46 23.00 -13.20
N ASN A 48 10.09 24.12 -13.57
CA ASN A 48 9.61 24.98 -14.64
C ASN A 48 9.75 24.33 -16.02
N GLY A 49 8.97 24.81 -16.96
CA GLY A 49 8.98 24.32 -18.33
C GLY A 49 8.01 25.06 -19.24
N PHE A 50 7.97 24.61 -20.48
CA PHE A 50 7.03 25.11 -21.48
C PHE A 50 6.39 23.96 -22.25
N ALA A 51 5.26 24.23 -22.87
CA ALA A 51 4.51 23.28 -23.68
C ALA A 51 4.27 23.82 -25.09
N THR A 52 4.35 22.97 -26.09
CA THR A 52 3.85 23.26 -27.43
C THR A 52 2.32 23.15 -27.42
N THR A 53 1.64 23.93 -28.25
CA THR A 53 0.18 23.90 -28.30
C THR A 53 -0.37 22.83 -29.25
N ALA A 54 -1.61 22.41 -29.03
CA ALA A 54 -2.35 21.54 -29.94
C ALA A 54 -2.49 22.17 -31.34
N GLN A 55 -2.68 23.49 -31.38
CA GLN A 55 -2.73 24.23 -32.65
C GLN A 55 -1.40 24.13 -33.41
N ALA A 56 -0.27 24.27 -32.72
CA ALA A 56 1.05 24.12 -33.32
C ALA A 56 1.28 22.71 -33.90
N PHE A 57 0.78 21.70 -33.21
CA PHE A 57 0.81 20.31 -33.71
C PHE A 57 -0.02 20.14 -35.00
N ASN A 58 -1.24 20.65 -35.02
CA ASN A 58 -2.12 20.59 -36.18
C ASN A 58 -1.53 21.36 -37.36
N ASP A 59 -1.05 22.59 -37.13
CA ASP A 59 -0.39 23.41 -38.17
C ASP A 59 0.85 22.71 -38.72
N PHE A 60 1.63 22.04 -37.87
CA PHE A 60 2.80 21.26 -38.27
C PHE A 60 2.44 20.12 -39.24
N LEU A 61 1.36 19.37 -38.97
CA LEU A 61 0.91 18.30 -39.83
C LEU A 61 0.26 18.81 -41.14
N GLU A 62 -0.44 19.94 -41.11
CA GLU A 62 -1.16 20.53 -42.24
C GLU A 62 -0.23 21.16 -43.28
N GLN A 63 0.82 21.82 -42.82
CA GLN A 63 1.74 22.61 -43.64
C GLN A 63 2.32 21.86 -44.84
N SER A 64 2.68 20.62 -44.64
CA SER A 64 3.30 19.79 -45.69
C SER A 64 2.33 18.81 -46.35
N GLY A 65 1.04 18.88 -45.98
CA GLY A 65 0.02 17.91 -46.41
C GLY A 65 0.19 16.52 -45.83
N VAL A 66 1.04 16.37 -44.78
CA VAL A 66 1.29 15.08 -44.13
C VAL A 66 0.04 14.56 -43.44
N ASN A 67 -0.80 15.42 -42.86
CA ASN A 67 -2.06 15.03 -42.26
C ASN A 67 -2.96 14.22 -43.24
N GLN A 68 -3.10 14.67 -44.46
CA GLN A 68 -3.93 13.98 -45.47
C GLN A 68 -3.41 12.59 -45.75
N ARG A 69 -2.11 12.44 -45.91
CA ARG A 69 -1.46 11.14 -46.16
C ARG A 69 -1.61 10.21 -44.97
N ILE A 70 -1.47 10.73 -43.74
CA ILE A 70 -1.63 9.97 -42.51
C ILE A 70 -3.05 9.43 -42.42
N TYR A 71 -4.05 10.28 -42.53
CA TYR A 71 -5.44 9.86 -42.36
C TYR A 71 -5.91 8.93 -43.48
N GLN A 72 -5.46 9.13 -44.69
CA GLN A 72 -5.74 8.23 -45.79
C GLN A 72 -5.18 6.83 -45.55
N LEU A 73 -3.96 6.72 -45.01
CA LEU A 73 -3.36 5.43 -44.68
C LEU A 73 -4.06 4.76 -43.50
N LEU A 74 -4.44 5.54 -42.45
CA LEU A 74 -5.17 5.02 -41.30
C LEU A 74 -6.57 4.50 -41.70
N ASP A 75 -7.26 5.21 -42.57
CA ASP A 75 -8.60 4.82 -43.06
C ASP A 75 -8.56 3.47 -43.86
N GLN A 76 -7.40 3.12 -44.36
CA GLN A 76 -7.18 1.87 -45.12
C GLN A 76 -6.54 0.76 -44.31
N THR A 77 -6.17 1.01 -43.08
CA THR A 77 -5.44 0.06 -42.22
C THR A 77 -6.42 -0.74 -41.35
N ASP A 78 -6.33 -2.06 -41.42
CA ASP A 78 -6.99 -2.95 -40.47
C ASP A 78 -6.11 -3.02 -39.18
N VAL A 79 -6.61 -2.44 -38.10
CA VAL A 79 -5.88 -2.39 -36.80
C VAL A 79 -5.85 -3.73 -36.09
N ASP A 80 -6.69 -4.69 -36.48
CA ASP A 80 -6.68 -6.05 -35.94
C ASP A 80 -5.64 -6.95 -36.65
N ASP A 81 -5.14 -6.53 -37.81
CA ASP A 81 -3.97 -7.13 -38.47
C ASP A 81 -2.70 -6.47 -37.93
N VAL A 82 -2.02 -7.16 -37.02
CA VAL A 82 -0.82 -6.67 -36.32
C VAL A 82 0.29 -6.29 -37.33
N ALA A 83 0.48 -7.06 -38.37
CA ALA A 83 1.53 -6.79 -39.38
C ALA A 83 1.22 -5.54 -40.21
N GLN A 84 -0.05 -5.38 -40.60
CA GLN A 84 -0.51 -4.21 -41.34
C GLN A 84 -0.43 -2.94 -40.50
N LEU A 85 -0.87 -3.03 -39.23
CA LEU A 85 -0.79 -1.93 -38.27
C LEU A 85 0.68 -1.49 -38.04
N ALA A 86 1.58 -2.43 -37.81
CA ALA A 86 3.01 -2.16 -37.62
C ALA A 86 3.65 -1.43 -38.80
N LYS A 87 3.32 -1.88 -40.00
CA LYS A 87 3.83 -1.27 -41.26
C LYS A 87 3.28 0.16 -41.42
N ALA A 88 1.99 0.33 -41.27
CA ALA A 88 1.33 1.64 -41.39
C ALA A 88 1.83 2.62 -40.30
N GLY A 89 1.90 2.17 -39.07
CA GLY A 89 2.39 2.99 -37.94
C GLY A 89 3.85 3.45 -38.14
N ALA A 90 4.74 2.55 -38.55
CA ALA A 90 6.14 2.87 -38.84
C ALA A 90 6.26 3.90 -39.98
N GLN A 91 5.47 3.76 -41.02
CA GLN A 91 5.46 4.69 -42.16
C GLN A 91 4.96 6.08 -41.71
N ILE A 92 3.91 6.13 -40.94
CA ILE A 92 3.35 7.41 -40.46
C ILE A 92 4.34 8.12 -39.52
N ARG A 93 4.93 7.41 -38.57
CA ARG A 93 5.94 7.98 -37.66
C ARG A 93 7.13 8.53 -38.46
N GLN A 94 7.58 7.84 -39.49
CA GLN A 94 8.66 8.33 -40.31
C GLN A 94 8.30 9.63 -41.04
N TRP A 95 7.09 9.72 -41.61
CA TRP A 95 6.63 10.94 -42.24
C TRP A 95 6.61 12.13 -41.30
N VAL A 96 6.18 11.92 -40.03
CA VAL A 96 6.20 12.97 -39.02
C VAL A 96 7.62 13.42 -38.69
N ILE A 97 8.53 12.49 -38.50
CA ILE A 97 9.96 12.76 -38.20
C ILE A 97 10.64 13.52 -39.34
N ASP A 98 10.36 13.18 -40.58
CA ASP A 98 10.96 13.80 -41.76
C ASP A 98 10.37 15.19 -42.07
N THR A 99 9.25 15.54 -41.51
CA THR A 99 8.61 16.83 -41.73
C THR A 99 9.36 17.94 -40.97
N PRO A 100 9.83 19.01 -41.68
CA PRO A 100 10.49 20.12 -41.01
C PRO A 100 9.49 20.97 -40.18
N PHE A 101 9.97 21.60 -39.13
CA PHE A 101 9.19 22.61 -38.43
C PHE A 101 9.04 23.89 -39.25
N HIS A 102 7.94 24.60 -39.08
CA HIS A 102 7.84 25.98 -39.55
C HIS A 102 8.92 26.88 -38.92
N ALA A 103 9.40 27.85 -39.63
CA ALA A 103 10.39 28.78 -39.14
C ALA A 103 9.95 29.56 -37.89
N GLU A 104 8.69 29.92 -37.78
CA GLU A 104 8.14 30.63 -36.62
C GLU A 104 8.07 29.68 -35.40
N PHE A 105 7.58 28.48 -35.58
CA PHE A 105 7.51 27.47 -34.50
C PHE A 105 8.91 27.11 -33.98
N GLU A 106 9.85 26.88 -34.89
CA GLU A 106 11.24 26.64 -34.56
C GLU A 106 11.86 27.77 -33.75
N ARG A 107 11.62 29.00 -34.18
CA ARG A 107 12.10 30.22 -33.48
C ARG A 107 11.52 30.31 -32.05
N GLU A 108 10.24 30.07 -31.87
CA GLU A 108 9.59 30.10 -30.57
C GLU A 108 10.14 29.02 -29.62
N ILE A 109 10.40 27.81 -30.12
CA ILE A 109 11.03 26.75 -29.34
C ILE A 109 12.45 27.17 -28.93
N HIS A 110 13.25 27.72 -29.85
CA HIS A 110 14.61 28.17 -29.58
C HIS A 110 14.61 29.24 -28.48
N GLN A 111 13.71 30.21 -28.56
CA GLN A 111 13.60 31.29 -27.59
C GLN A 111 13.19 30.75 -26.19
N ALA A 112 12.20 29.87 -26.12
CA ALA A 112 11.77 29.24 -24.87
C ALA A 112 12.88 28.39 -24.29
N TYR A 113 13.58 27.63 -25.10
CA TYR A 113 14.72 26.82 -24.66
C TYR A 113 15.83 27.68 -24.06
N GLN A 114 16.25 28.76 -24.72
CA GLN A 114 17.30 29.63 -24.22
C GLN A 114 16.93 30.24 -22.85
N GLN A 115 15.68 30.64 -22.69
CA GLN A 115 15.19 31.17 -21.42
C GLN A 115 15.12 30.10 -20.33
N LEU A 116 14.67 28.87 -20.65
CA LEU A 116 14.58 27.76 -19.70
C LEU A 116 15.96 27.24 -19.28
N ALA A 117 16.93 27.19 -20.20
CA ALA A 117 18.30 26.77 -19.92
C ALA A 117 19.07 27.78 -19.05
N ASP A 118 18.65 29.03 -19.02
CA ASP A 118 19.19 30.11 -18.16
C ASP A 118 20.74 30.22 -18.22
N GLY A 119 21.30 30.05 -19.43
CA GLY A 119 22.74 30.10 -19.67
C GLY A 119 23.54 28.91 -19.16
N GLU A 120 22.92 27.85 -18.67
CA GLU A 120 23.60 26.61 -18.26
C GLU A 120 23.86 25.70 -19.48
N PRO A 121 25.13 25.48 -19.89
CA PRO A 121 25.44 24.67 -21.09
C PRO A 121 25.01 23.22 -20.99
N GLU A 122 25.01 22.68 -19.77
CA GLU A 122 24.68 21.28 -19.47
C GLU A 122 23.24 21.10 -18.94
N ALA A 123 22.38 22.11 -19.13
CA ALA A 123 20.99 22.02 -18.72
C ALA A 123 20.30 20.81 -19.36
N SER A 124 19.62 20.04 -18.55
CA SER A 124 18.96 18.79 -18.93
C SER A 124 17.45 18.92 -18.82
N PHE A 125 16.74 18.33 -19.78
CA PHE A 125 15.29 18.44 -19.89
C PHE A 125 14.64 17.07 -20.06
N ALA A 126 13.41 16.97 -19.55
CA ALA A 126 12.47 15.92 -19.91
C ALA A 126 11.54 16.44 -21.00
N VAL A 127 11.38 15.70 -22.08
CA VAL A 127 10.43 16.01 -23.16
C VAL A 127 9.35 14.95 -23.15
N ARG A 128 8.13 15.36 -22.86
CA ARG A 128 6.99 14.46 -22.64
C ARG A 128 5.82 14.77 -23.53
N SER A 129 5.06 13.75 -23.88
CA SER A 129 3.76 13.89 -24.52
C SER A 129 2.68 14.29 -23.52
N SER A 130 1.74 15.10 -23.99
CA SER A 130 0.50 15.46 -23.27
C SER A 130 -0.61 15.54 -24.31
N ALA A 131 -1.51 14.54 -24.32
CA ALA A 131 -2.59 14.48 -25.28
C ALA A 131 -3.82 15.28 -24.80
N THR A 132 -4.54 15.86 -25.72
CA THR A 132 -5.78 16.60 -25.42
C THR A 132 -6.92 15.70 -24.96
N ALA A 133 -6.84 14.39 -25.23
CA ALA A 133 -7.83 13.38 -24.83
C ALA A 133 -7.32 12.40 -23.75
N GLU A 134 -6.21 12.67 -23.09
CA GLU A 134 -5.52 11.69 -22.21
C GLU A 134 -6.26 11.38 -20.90
N ASP A 135 -6.99 12.33 -20.35
CA ASP A 135 -7.64 12.22 -19.04
C ASP A 135 -9.18 12.33 -19.13
N MET A 136 -9.78 11.67 -20.10
CA MET A 136 -11.24 11.56 -20.15
C MET A 136 -11.74 10.62 -19.03
N PRO A 137 -12.89 10.88 -18.40
CA PRO A 137 -13.39 10.08 -17.28
C PRO A 137 -13.55 8.59 -17.57
N ASP A 138 -13.71 8.23 -18.83
CA ASP A 138 -14.04 6.87 -19.25
C ASP A 138 -12.91 6.18 -20.05
N ALA A 139 -11.75 6.83 -20.23
CA ALA A 139 -10.66 6.27 -21.02
C ALA A 139 -9.28 6.78 -20.57
N SER A 140 -8.41 5.86 -20.23
CA SER A 140 -7.02 6.13 -19.87
C SER A 140 -6.09 5.85 -21.04
N PHE A 141 -5.44 6.89 -21.56
CA PHE A 141 -4.34 6.77 -22.52
C PHE A 141 -2.99 6.52 -21.82
N ALA A 142 -3.02 6.11 -20.56
CA ALA A 142 -1.81 5.93 -19.76
C ALA A 142 -0.82 4.94 -20.42
N GLY A 143 0.42 5.37 -20.54
CA GLY A 143 1.51 4.53 -21.04
C GLY A 143 1.59 4.33 -22.55
N GLN A 144 0.79 5.05 -23.34
CA GLN A 144 0.78 4.91 -24.81
C GLN A 144 1.73 5.86 -25.54
N GLN A 145 2.40 6.77 -24.82
CA GLN A 145 3.18 7.86 -25.41
C GLN A 145 4.58 7.91 -24.79
N GLU A 146 5.51 8.54 -25.50
CA GLU A 146 6.92 8.52 -25.16
C GLU A 146 7.35 9.68 -24.26
N THR A 147 8.36 9.42 -23.43
CA THR A 147 9.07 10.41 -22.61
C THR A 147 10.56 10.28 -22.87
N PHE A 148 11.23 11.39 -23.13
CA PHE A 148 12.67 11.47 -23.31
C PHE A 148 13.29 12.18 -22.12
N LEU A 149 14.24 11.51 -21.47
CA LEU A 149 14.91 11.99 -20.28
C LEU A 149 16.35 12.43 -20.59
N ASN A 150 16.87 13.37 -19.79
CA ASN A 150 18.22 13.89 -19.93
C ASN A 150 18.52 14.40 -21.35
N VAL A 151 17.57 15.14 -21.91
CA VAL A 151 17.74 15.78 -23.23
C VAL A 151 18.56 17.05 -23.06
N GLN A 152 19.70 17.14 -23.73
CA GLN A 152 20.63 18.27 -23.63
C GLN A 152 20.85 18.91 -24.98
N GLY A 153 20.78 20.22 -25.02
CA GLY A 153 20.95 21.03 -26.22
C GLY A 153 19.68 21.20 -27.04
N ILE A 154 19.61 22.32 -27.77
CA ILE A 154 18.43 22.69 -28.54
C ILE A 154 18.12 21.72 -29.65
N ASP A 155 19.13 21.20 -30.35
CA ASP A 155 18.93 20.25 -31.46
C ASP A 155 18.33 18.95 -30.96
N ALA A 156 18.77 18.46 -29.81
CA ALA A 156 18.23 17.24 -29.18
C ALA A 156 16.78 17.48 -28.70
N VAL A 157 16.47 18.65 -28.16
CA VAL A 157 15.10 19.02 -27.77
C VAL A 157 14.18 19.07 -28.98
N MET A 158 14.63 19.66 -30.09
CA MET A 158 13.88 19.70 -31.35
C MET A 158 13.57 18.29 -31.88
N VAL A 159 14.57 17.41 -31.89
CA VAL A 159 14.39 16.00 -32.27
C VAL A 159 13.41 15.29 -31.35
N ALA A 160 13.55 15.45 -30.04
CA ALA A 160 12.65 14.86 -29.04
C ALA A 160 11.18 15.32 -29.21
N ILE A 161 10.94 16.60 -29.51
CA ILE A 161 9.59 17.12 -29.81
C ILE A 161 8.98 16.42 -31.02
N LYS A 162 9.75 16.21 -32.10
CA LYS A 162 9.28 15.45 -33.27
C LYS A 162 8.92 14.00 -32.93
N HIS A 163 9.74 13.35 -32.14
CA HIS A 163 9.46 11.97 -31.68
C HIS A 163 8.22 11.90 -30.78
N VAL A 164 8.02 12.91 -29.93
CA VAL A 164 6.78 13.04 -29.15
C VAL A 164 5.58 13.17 -30.10
N PHE A 165 5.64 14.01 -31.10
CA PHE A 165 4.55 14.15 -32.10
C PHE A 165 4.30 12.84 -32.86
N ALA A 166 5.36 12.14 -33.24
CA ALA A 166 5.24 10.84 -33.90
C ALA A 166 4.60 9.75 -32.99
N SER A 167 4.76 9.87 -31.67
CA SER A 167 4.24 8.89 -30.71
C SER A 167 2.71 8.83 -30.67
N LEU A 168 2.01 9.84 -31.15
CA LEU A 168 0.55 9.79 -31.32
C LEU A 168 0.13 8.65 -32.29
N PHE A 169 1.05 8.26 -33.16
CA PHE A 169 0.89 7.24 -34.17
C PHE A 169 1.67 5.95 -33.86
N ASN A 170 1.97 5.70 -32.59
CA ASN A 170 2.38 4.40 -32.13
C ASN A 170 1.28 3.38 -32.38
N ASP A 171 1.65 2.16 -32.72
CA ASP A 171 0.71 1.10 -33.12
C ASP A 171 -0.40 0.92 -32.09
N ARG A 172 -0.03 0.93 -30.83
CA ARG A 172 -0.97 0.81 -29.71
C ARG A 172 -1.91 2.02 -29.57
N ALA A 173 -1.39 3.23 -29.75
CA ALA A 173 -2.21 4.45 -29.70
C ALA A 173 -3.22 4.48 -30.85
N ILE A 174 -2.83 4.03 -32.04
CA ILE A 174 -3.72 3.88 -33.20
C ILE A 174 -4.82 2.86 -32.90
N SER A 175 -4.44 1.66 -32.47
CA SER A 175 -5.37 0.57 -32.16
C SER A 175 -6.34 0.96 -31.05
N TYR A 176 -5.85 1.59 -30.01
CA TYR A 176 -6.70 2.06 -28.90
C TYR A 176 -7.78 3.03 -29.37
N ARG A 177 -7.41 4.05 -30.14
CA ARG A 177 -8.39 5.02 -30.67
C ARG A 177 -9.50 4.36 -31.50
N VAL A 178 -9.11 3.44 -32.37
CA VAL A 178 -10.10 2.71 -33.21
C VAL A 178 -11.05 1.88 -32.34
N HIS A 179 -10.52 1.11 -31.38
CA HIS A 179 -11.33 0.26 -30.52
C HIS A 179 -12.24 1.06 -29.57
N GLN A 180 -11.83 2.26 -29.19
CA GLN A 180 -12.65 3.16 -28.37
C GLN A 180 -13.57 4.08 -29.18
N GLY A 181 -13.52 3.99 -30.52
CA GLY A 181 -14.37 4.82 -31.38
C GLY A 181 -13.95 6.28 -31.49
N TYR A 182 -12.71 6.62 -31.14
CA TYR A 182 -12.19 7.98 -31.29
C TYR A 182 -11.73 8.26 -32.73
N ASP A 183 -12.12 9.44 -33.23
CA ASP A 183 -11.59 9.92 -34.52
C ASP A 183 -10.12 10.36 -34.35
N HIS A 184 -9.25 9.79 -35.17
CA HIS A 184 -7.83 10.18 -35.18
C HIS A 184 -7.60 11.69 -35.40
N ARG A 185 -8.50 12.34 -36.12
CA ARG A 185 -8.44 13.77 -36.44
C ARG A 185 -8.77 14.67 -35.25
N GLY A 186 -9.50 14.13 -34.28
CA GLY A 186 -9.95 14.87 -33.09
C GLY A 186 -8.94 14.90 -31.94
N VAL A 187 -7.83 14.16 -32.05
CA VAL A 187 -6.81 14.09 -31.01
C VAL A 187 -5.55 14.83 -31.44
N ALA A 188 -5.09 15.72 -30.60
CA ALA A 188 -3.85 16.47 -30.82
C ALA A 188 -2.87 16.23 -29.65
N LEU A 189 -1.60 16.47 -29.90
CA LEU A 189 -0.52 16.32 -28.93
C LEU A 189 0.13 17.66 -28.62
N SER A 190 0.49 17.82 -27.36
CA SER A 190 1.43 18.80 -26.89
C SER A 190 2.73 18.13 -26.44
N ALA A 191 3.86 18.71 -26.71
CA ALA A 191 5.13 18.33 -26.13
C ALA A 191 5.47 19.27 -24.97
N GLY A 192 5.60 18.72 -23.78
CA GLY A 192 6.08 19.45 -22.61
C GLY A 192 7.60 19.32 -22.50
N VAL A 193 8.29 20.45 -22.37
CA VAL A 193 9.73 20.52 -22.13
C VAL A 193 9.93 21.06 -20.72
N GLN A 194 10.36 20.18 -19.81
CA GLN A 194 10.49 20.47 -18.39
C GLN A 194 11.93 20.29 -17.95
N ARG A 195 12.39 21.15 -17.07
CA ARG A 195 13.72 21.02 -16.48
C ARG A 195 13.80 19.73 -15.67
N MET A 196 14.85 18.94 -15.89
CA MET A 196 15.07 17.70 -15.14
C MET A 196 15.41 17.98 -13.69
N VAL A 197 14.85 17.15 -12.82
CA VAL A 197 15.28 17.05 -11.43
C VAL A 197 16.42 16.02 -11.36
N ARG A 198 17.54 16.36 -10.69
CA ARG A 198 18.70 15.48 -10.58
C ARG A 198 18.47 14.34 -9.58
N SER A 199 17.39 13.60 -9.79
CA SER A 199 17.06 12.40 -9.01
C SER A 199 17.93 11.18 -9.35
N ASP A 200 18.66 11.25 -10.47
CA ASP A 200 19.74 10.29 -10.76
C ASP A 200 20.79 10.23 -9.64
N LEU A 201 20.98 11.32 -8.92
CA LEU A 201 21.87 11.44 -7.77
C LEU A 201 21.18 11.20 -6.40
N ALA A 202 19.89 10.98 -6.38
CA ALA A 202 19.10 10.81 -5.17
C ALA A 202 18.00 9.74 -5.35
N SER A 203 16.73 10.14 -5.24
CA SER A 203 15.59 9.22 -5.29
C SER A 203 14.38 9.86 -5.97
N SER A 204 13.46 9.03 -6.35
CA SER A 204 12.20 9.41 -6.99
C SER A 204 11.14 8.34 -6.76
N GLY A 205 9.91 8.65 -7.10
CA GLY A 205 8.82 7.69 -6.97
C GLY A 205 7.47 8.25 -7.33
N VAL A 206 6.46 7.53 -6.88
CA VAL A 206 5.04 7.86 -7.07
C VAL A 206 4.36 7.90 -5.72
N MET A 207 3.37 8.76 -5.56
CA MET A 207 2.52 8.76 -4.37
C MET A 207 1.05 8.92 -4.75
N PHE A 208 0.20 8.33 -3.91
CA PHE A 208 -1.25 8.37 -4.06
C PHE A 208 -1.86 8.94 -2.79
N THR A 209 -2.88 9.76 -2.94
CA THR A 209 -3.63 10.32 -1.78
C THR A 209 -4.74 9.39 -1.29
N ILE A 210 -4.68 8.15 -1.68
CA ILE A 210 -5.57 7.05 -1.29
C ILE A 210 -4.76 5.76 -1.26
N ASP A 211 -5.13 4.79 -0.42
CA ASP A 211 -4.59 3.44 -0.55
C ASP A 211 -5.19 2.77 -1.78
N THR A 212 -4.35 2.46 -2.75
CA THR A 212 -4.77 1.91 -4.06
C THR A 212 -5.33 0.49 -3.98
N GLU A 213 -5.06 -0.24 -2.90
CA GLU A 213 -5.57 -1.59 -2.70
C GLU A 213 -6.97 -1.60 -2.09
N SER A 214 -7.16 -0.86 -1.00
CA SER A 214 -8.41 -0.85 -0.24
C SER A 214 -9.35 0.29 -0.60
N GLY A 215 -8.83 1.37 -1.18
CA GLY A 215 -9.58 2.60 -1.35
C GLY A 215 -9.70 3.43 -0.05
N PHE A 216 -8.90 3.13 0.97
CA PHE A 216 -8.88 3.92 2.19
C PHE A 216 -8.27 5.30 1.92
N ASP A 217 -9.00 6.37 2.21
CA ASP A 217 -8.70 7.74 1.77
C ASP A 217 -8.00 8.60 2.83
N GLN A 218 -7.73 8.07 4.04
CA GLN A 218 -7.09 8.80 5.12
C GLN A 218 -5.58 8.59 5.21
N VAL A 219 -4.98 8.00 4.18
CA VAL A 219 -3.52 7.83 4.05
C VAL A 219 -3.01 8.36 2.73
N VAL A 220 -1.74 8.79 2.73
CA VAL A 220 -0.92 8.98 1.54
C VAL A 220 0.00 7.78 1.43
N PHE A 221 -0.03 7.12 0.28
CA PHE A 221 0.85 6.00 -0.04
C PHE A 221 1.99 6.48 -0.92
N ILE A 222 3.24 6.32 -0.47
CA ILE A 222 4.43 6.83 -1.14
C ILE A 222 5.35 5.67 -1.49
N THR A 223 5.79 5.61 -2.75
CA THR A 223 6.87 4.72 -3.18
C THR A 223 8.13 5.52 -3.45
N SER A 224 9.29 4.89 -3.23
CA SER A 224 10.59 5.53 -3.43
C SER A 224 11.66 4.52 -3.85
N ALA A 225 12.45 4.88 -4.85
CA ALA A 225 13.63 4.13 -5.25
C ALA A 225 14.76 5.10 -5.66
N PHE A 226 15.98 4.61 -5.73
CA PHE A 226 17.12 5.40 -6.19
C PHE A 226 17.06 5.65 -7.69
N GLY A 227 17.57 6.80 -8.11
CA GLY A 227 17.67 7.17 -9.51
C GLY A 227 16.42 7.84 -10.09
N LEU A 228 16.35 7.88 -11.40
CA LEU A 228 15.24 8.48 -12.15
C LEU A 228 13.95 7.68 -11.98
N GLY A 229 12.80 8.35 -11.93
CA GLY A 229 11.50 7.77 -11.62
C GLY A 229 10.96 6.77 -12.64
N GLU A 230 11.49 6.73 -13.84
CA GLU A 230 11.04 5.81 -14.90
C GLU A 230 11.09 4.34 -14.46
N MET A 231 12.10 3.96 -13.66
CA MET A 231 12.21 2.59 -13.15
C MET A 231 11.05 2.19 -12.23
N VAL A 232 10.56 3.12 -11.42
CA VAL A 232 9.39 2.89 -10.56
C VAL A 232 8.11 2.81 -11.40
N VAL A 233 7.93 3.75 -12.31
CA VAL A 233 6.73 3.83 -13.16
C VAL A 233 6.61 2.60 -14.07
N GLN A 234 7.72 2.13 -14.64
CA GLN A 234 7.75 0.93 -15.48
C GLN A 234 7.65 -0.38 -14.68
N GLY A 235 7.78 -0.33 -13.36
CA GLY A 235 7.78 -1.53 -12.52
C GLY A 235 9.06 -2.37 -12.62
N ALA A 236 10.15 -1.76 -13.05
CA ALA A 236 11.44 -2.44 -13.19
C ALA A 236 12.20 -2.58 -11.87
N VAL A 237 11.75 -1.92 -10.82
CA VAL A 237 12.36 -1.91 -9.49
C VAL A 237 11.30 -2.17 -8.42
N ASN A 238 11.71 -2.85 -7.35
CA ASN A 238 10.89 -3.02 -6.15
C ASN A 238 11.20 -1.87 -5.18
N PRO A 239 10.32 -0.86 -5.08
CA PRO A 239 10.60 0.36 -4.31
C PRO A 239 10.35 0.17 -2.81
N ASP A 240 10.88 1.11 -2.02
CA ASP A 240 10.39 1.33 -0.66
C ASP A 240 8.96 1.83 -0.69
N GLU A 241 8.19 1.51 0.34
CA GLU A 241 6.80 1.94 0.48
C GLU A 241 6.58 2.57 1.86
N PHE A 242 5.79 3.64 1.89
CA PHE A 242 5.44 4.36 3.11
C PHE A 242 3.96 4.69 3.12
N TYR A 243 3.34 4.54 4.30
CA TYR A 243 1.97 4.98 4.54
C TYR A 243 1.99 6.12 5.56
N VAL A 244 1.41 7.24 5.20
CA VAL A 244 1.33 8.44 6.05
C VAL A 244 -0.13 8.76 6.36
N HIS A 245 -0.49 8.78 7.64
CA HIS A 245 -1.85 9.06 8.08
C HIS A 245 -2.13 10.56 8.02
N LYS A 246 -3.10 10.97 7.19
CA LYS A 246 -3.41 12.37 6.94
C LYS A 246 -3.83 13.15 8.20
N PRO A 247 -4.77 12.66 9.04
CA PRO A 247 -5.17 13.40 10.24
C PRO A 247 -4.01 13.62 11.21
N THR A 248 -3.16 12.62 11.41
CA THR A 248 -1.97 12.72 12.27
C THR A 248 -1.00 13.78 11.76
N LEU A 249 -0.73 13.78 10.45
CA LEU A 249 0.16 14.77 9.83
C LEU A 249 -0.40 16.19 9.93
N GLN A 250 -1.69 16.36 9.70
CA GLN A 250 -2.39 17.65 9.81
C GLN A 250 -2.35 18.21 11.24
N ASN A 251 -2.27 17.34 12.23
CA ASN A 251 -2.10 17.73 13.65
C ASN A 251 -0.63 17.99 14.04
N GLY A 252 0.29 17.99 13.07
CA GLY A 252 1.70 18.27 13.31
C GLY A 252 2.46 17.16 14.04
N LYS A 253 1.96 15.93 14.02
CA LYS A 253 2.56 14.78 14.70
C LYS A 253 3.28 13.87 13.70
N PRO A 254 4.27 13.07 14.16
CA PRO A 254 4.83 11.98 13.36
C PRO A 254 3.73 11.08 12.82
N ALA A 255 3.64 10.93 11.51
CA ALA A 255 2.47 10.39 10.85
C ALA A 255 2.73 9.14 9.99
N ILE A 256 3.98 8.68 9.91
CA ILE A 256 4.33 7.47 9.18
C ILE A 256 3.88 6.26 9.98
N VAL A 257 2.85 5.58 9.50
CA VAL A 257 2.28 4.41 10.19
C VAL A 257 2.88 3.09 9.70
N ARG A 258 3.53 3.09 8.55
CA ARG A 258 4.16 1.89 8.01
C ARG A 258 5.28 2.21 7.04
N ARG A 259 6.35 1.39 7.06
CA ARG A 259 7.47 1.39 6.14
C ARG A 259 7.73 -0.03 5.66
N ASN A 260 7.91 -0.20 4.36
CA ASN A 260 8.35 -1.46 3.77
C ASN A 260 9.61 -1.21 2.94
N LEU A 261 10.68 -1.92 3.25
CA LEU A 261 11.94 -1.80 2.52
C LEU A 261 11.86 -2.57 1.21
N GLY A 262 12.08 -1.89 0.09
CA GLY A 262 12.18 -2.50 -1.23
C GLY A 262 13.59 -3.03 -1.51
N SER A 263 13.70 -3.98 -2.42
CA SER A 263 15.00 -4.52 -2.82
C SER A 263 15.86 -3.53 -3.62
N LYS A 264 15.24 -2.60 -4.33
CA LYS A 264 15.90 -1.48 -5.06
C LYS A 264 17.20 -1.88 -5.77
N LYS A 265 17.18 -2.99 -6.50
CA LYS A 265 18.39 -3.61 -7.08
C LYS A 265 19.07 -2.74 -8.13
N ILE A 266 18.30 -2.00 -8.91
CA ILE A 266 18.76 -1.20 -10.04
C ILE A 266 18.29 0.25 -9.92
N ARG A 267 19.00 1.14 -10.60
CA ARG A 267 18.62 2.55 -10.76
C ARG A 267 18.96 3.03 -12.16
N MET A 268 18.23 4.04 -12.62
CA MET A 268 18.51 4.75 -13.86
C MET A 268 19.25 6.05 -13.54
N VAL A 269 20.36 6.27 -14.18
CA VAL A 269 21.19 7.47 -14.02
C VAL A 269 21.51 8.07 -15.39
N TYR A 270 22.07 9.27 -15.40
CA TYR A 270 22.57 9.86 -16.65
C TYR A 270 23.73 9.03 -17.20
N ALA A 271 23.70 8.82 -18.50
CA ALA A 271 24.81 8.18 -19.19
C ALA A 271 26.01 9.12 -19.29
N PRO A 272 27.27 8.61 -19.16
CA PRO A 272 28.45 9.41 -19.43
C PRO A 272 28.44 9.95 -20.86
N SER A 273 29.05 11.12 -21.08
CA SER A 273 29.15 11.76 -22.40
C SER A 273 29.88 10.92 -23.47
N GLN A 274 30.52 9.82 -23.05
CA GLN A 274 31.21 8.87 -23.92
C GLN A 274 30.32 7.72 -24.44
N ASP A 275 29.12 7.55 -23.89
CA ASP A 275 28.17 6.52 -24.33
C ASP A 275 27.39 7.01 -25.57
N HIS A 276 27.98 6.82 -26.73
CA HIS A 276 27.46 7.24 -28.04
C HIS A 276 25.93 7.13 -28.17
N GLY A 277 25.23 8.25 -28.05
CA GLY A 277 23.79 8.38 -28.28
C GLY A 277 22.86 7.92 -27.17
N LYS A 278 23.36 7.35 -26.07
CA LYS A 278 22.55 7.03 -24.90
C LYS A 278 22.57 8.18 -23.90
N GLN A 279 21.40 8.64 -23.51
CA GLN A 279 21.23 9.76 -22.58
C GLN A 279 21.12 9.29 -21.12
N VAL A 280 20.61 8.08 -20.90
CA VAL A 280 20.46 7.43 -19.59
C VAL A 280 20.95 5.98 -19.67
N ARG A 281 21.35 5.45 -18.51
CA ARG A 281 21.73 4.04 -18.36
C ARG A 281 21.16 3.46 -17.07
N ILE A 282 21.05 2.15 -17.03
CA ILE A 282 20.68 1.38 -15.85
C ILE A 282 21.94 0.82 -15.22
N GLU A 283 22.07 0.94 -13.91
CA GLU A 283 23.15 0.37 -13.12
C GLU A 283 22.65 -0.28 -11.84
N ASP A 284 23.45 -1.19 -11.28
CA ASP A 284 23.14 -1.84 -10.02
C ASP A 284 23.31 -0.85 -8.84
N VAL A 285 22.41 -0.96 -7.85
CA VAL A 285 22.54 -0.23 -6.59
C VAL A 285 23.38 -1.04 -5.61
N PRO A 286 24.46 -0.47 -5.02
CA PRO A 286 25.27 -1.14 -4.02
C PRO A 286 24.42 -1.65 -2.84
N GLU A 287 24.71 -2.82 -2.32
CA GLU A 287 24.00 -3.45 -1.22
C GLU A 287 23.89 -2.54 0.02
N ALA A 288 24.95 -1.83 0.35
CA ALA A 288 24.98 -0.90 1.47
C ALA A 288 23.97 0.26 1.35
N GLN A 289 23.61 0.64 0.11
CA GLN A 289 22.57 1.65 -0.14
C GLN A 289 21.17 1.03 -0.14
N ARG A 290 21.00 -0.09 -0.84
CA ARG A 290 19.67 -0.71 -0.99
C ARG A 290 19.12 -1.34 0.29
N SER A 291 19.98 -1.65 1.27
CA SER A 291 19.59 -2.11 2.61
C SER A 291 19.05 -1.00 3.52
N ARG A 292 19.01 0.23 3.04
CA ARG A 292 18.47 1.40 3.73
C ARG A 292 17.31 1.99 2.97
N PHE A 293 16.45 2.72 3.69
CA PHE A 293 15.39 3.48 3.04
C PHE A 293 15.98 4.62 2.18
N SER A 294 15.38 4.84 1.02
CA SER A 294 15.79 5.85 0.06
C SER A 294 15.30 7.27 0.40
N LEU A 295 14.46 7.40 1.41
CA LEU A 295 13.99 8.66 1.99
C LEU A 295 14.15 8.65 3.51
N THR A 296 14.37 9.83 4.07
CA THR A 296 14.26 10.06 5.52
C THR A 296 12.79 10.22 5.92
N ASP A 297 12.48 10.06 7.20
CA ASP A 297 11.12 10.27 7.73
C ASP A 297 10.61 11.70 7.47
N ASP A 298 11.46 12.71 7.63
CA ASP A 298 11.11 14.10 7.37
C ASP A 298 10.79 14.32 5.88
N GLU A 299 11.53 13.71 4.98
CA GLU A 299 11.27 13.78 3.54
C GLU A 299 9.94 13.10 3.17
N VAL A 300 9.65 11.94 3.76
CA VAL A 300 8.37 11.24 3.57
C VAL A 300 7.20 12.12 4.00
N GLN A 301 7.29 12.73 5.16
CA GLN A 301 6.22 13.62 5.68
C GLN A 301 6.09 14.89 4.86
N ALA A 302 7.19 15.46 4.38
CA ALA A 302 7.16 16.62 3.49
C ALA A 302 6.46 16.32 2.16
N LEU A 303 6.72 15.16 1.57
CA LEU A 303 6.01 14.68 0.37
C LEU A 303 4.51 14.50 0.64
N ALA A 304 4.16 13.89 1.76
CA ALA A 304 2.76 13.69 2.14
C ALA A 304 2.02 15.02 2.33
N GLN A 305 2.66 16.03 2.88
CA GLN A 305 2.08 17.38 3.00
C GLN A 305 1.80 17.99 1.64
N GLN A 306 2.71 17.87 0.69
CA GLN A 306 2.48 18.34 -0.69
C GLN A 306 1.32 17.57 -1.35
N ALA A 307 1.26 16.26 -1.15
CA ALA A 307 0.17 15.42 -1.68
C ALA A 307 -1.21 15.85 -1.15
N ILE A 308 -1.31 16.13 0.14
CA ILE A 308 -2.56 16.62 0.76
C ILE A 308 -2.99 17.96 0.18
N LEU A 309 -2.05 18.88 -0.03
CA LEU A 309 -2.34 20.18 -0.66
C LEU A 309 -2.87 20.00 -2.08
N ILE A 310 -2.26 19.11 -2.85
CA ILE A 310 -2.70 18.79 -4.23
C ILE A 310 -4.09 18.18 -4.22
N GLU A 311 -4.33 17.16 -3.38
CA GLU A 311 -5.65 16.54 -3.24
C GLU A 311 -6.74 17.57 -2.88
N LYS A 312 -6.45 18.43 -1.91
CA LYS A 312 -7.38 19.48 -1.48
C LYS A 312 -7.72 20.44 -2.63
N HIS A 313 -6.73 20.79 -3.43
CA HIS A 313 -6.92 21.69 -4.57
C HIS A 313 -7.82 21.08 -5.64
N TYR A 314 -7.58 19.83 -6.01
CA TYR A 314 -8.36 19.11 -7.04
C TYR A 314 -9.67 18.52 -6.52
N GLY A 315 -9.83 18.38 -5.20
CA GLY A 315 -11.05 17.86 -4.56
C GLY A 315 -11.31 16.38 -4.81
N ARG A 316 -10.28 15.62 -5.14
CA ARG A 316 -10.36 14.18 -5.42
C ARG A 316 -9.02 13.47 -5.14
N PRO A 317 -9.03 12.11 -4.99
CA PRO A 317 -7.79 11.36 -4.90
C PRO A 317 -6.88 11.57 -6.10
N MET A 318 -5.57 11.66 -5.85
CA MET A 318 -4.56 11.99 -6.85
C MET A 318 -3.46 10.93 -6.92
N ASP A 319 -2.95 10.75 -8.13
CA ASP A 319 -1.75 10.01 -8.50
C ASP A 319 -0.66 11.04 -8.85
N ILE A 320 0.45 11.01 -8.12
CA ILE A 320 1.47 12.07 -8.14
C ILE A 320 2.84 11.45 -8.33
N GLU A 321 3.60 11.93 -9.32
CA GLU A 321 5.01 11.61 -9.48
C GLU A 321 5.86 12.68 -8.80
N TRP A 322 6.88 12.26 -8.06
CA TRP A 322 7.80 13.13 -7.35
C TRP A 322 9.25 12.76 -7.60
N ALA A 323 10.16 13.70 -7.41
CA ALA A 323 11.59 13.48 -7.52
C ALA A 323 12.35 14.36 -6.52
N LYS A 324 13.45 13.83 -5.97
CA LYS A 324 14.38 14.56 -5.11
C LYS A 324 15.60 14.97 -5.92
N ASP A 325 15.94 16.25 -5.85
CA ASP A 325 17.17 16.75 -6.46
C ASP A 325 18.39 16.41 -5.58
N GLY A 326 19.37 15.70 -6.16
CA GLY A 326 20.56 15.28 -5.43
C GLY A 326 21.55 16.39 -5.11
N HIS A 327 21.47 17.55 -5.80
CA HIS A 327 22.32 18.71 -5.50
C HIS A 327 21.74 19.58 -4.39
N THR A 328 20.46 19.85 -4.43
CA THR A 328 19.78 20.78 -3.50
C THR A 328 19.06 20.07 -2.36
N GLY A 329 18.79 18.77 -2.50
CA GLY A 329 17.95 18.01 -1.57
C GLY A 329 16.47 18.34 -1.67
N LYS A 330 16.05 19.18 -2.61
CA LYS A 330 14.68 19.64 -2.76
C LYS A 330 13.77 18.55 -3.33
N LEU A 331 12.58 18.41 -2.75
CA LEU A 331 11.53 17.51 -3.23
C LEU A 331 10.61 18.24 -4.18
N LEU A 332 10.47 17.73 -5.40
CA LEU A 332 9.68 18.37 -6.46
C LEU A 332 8.59 17.44 -6.97
N ILE A 333 7.47 18.02 -7.34
CA ILE A 333 6.37 17.33 -7.99
C ILE A 333 6.58 17.43 -9.51
N VAL A 334 6.63 16.31 -10.18
CA VAL A 334 6.91 16.27 -11.63
C VAL A 334 5.68 15.94 -12.47
N GLN A 335 4.64 15.40 -11.88
CA GLN A 335 3.33 15.17 -12.51
C GLN A 335 2.27 14.95 -11.43
N ALA A 336 1.02 15.35 -11.71
CA ALA A 336 -0.14 14.98 -10.92
C ALA A 336 -1.35 14.75 -11.83
N ARG A 337 -2.11 13.70 -11.56
CA ARG A 337 -3.35 13.37 -12.26
C ARG A 337 -4.38 12.78 -11.28
N PRO A 338 -5.69 12.86 -11.59
CA PRO A 338 -6.70 12.17 -10.79
C PRO A 338 -6.48 10.67 -10.77
N GLU A 339 -6.68 10.06 -9.60
CA GLU A 339 -6.72 8.62 -9.45
C GLU A 339 -8.14 8.13 -9.79
N THR A 340 -8.28 7.15 -10.69
CA THR A 340 -9.57 6.77 -11.27
C THR A 340 -10.05 5.37 -10.90
N VAL A 341 -9.22 4.54 -10.29
CA VAL A 341 -9.47 3.09 -10.18
C VAL A 341 -10.37 2.70 -9.01
N ARG A 342 -10.47 3.48 -7.91
CA ARG A 342 -11.06 2.99 -6.65
C ARG A 342 -12.24 3.78 -6.06
N SER A 343 -12.74 4.79 -6.71
CA SER A 343 -13.80 5.63 -6.13
C SER A 343 -15.22 5.02 -6.16
N ASN A 344 -15.47 3.87 -6.79
CA ASN A 344 -16.82 3.40 -7.13
C ASN A 344 -17.23 1.98 -6.68
N GLU A 345 -16.41 1.23 -5.93
CA GLU A 345 -16.80 -0.13 -5.52
C GLU A 345 -17.64 -0.12 -4.22
N GLN A 346 -18.92 -0.48 -4.33
CA GLN A 346 -19.86 -0.61 -3.20
C GLN A 346 -19.96 -2.03 -2.63
N THR A 347 -19.38 -3.03 -3.31
CA THR A 347 -19.47 -4.44 -2.91
C THR A 347 -18.09 -4.95 -2.49
N MET A 348 -18.01 -5.54 -1.30
CA MET A 348 -16.78 -6.21 -0.83
C MET A 348 -16.89 -7.71 -1.08
N GLU A 349 -15.91 -8.25 -1.82
CA GLU A 349 -15.69 -9.68 -1.96
C GLU A 349 -14.56 -10.12 -1.02
N ARG A 350 -14.78 -11.17 -0.27
CA ARG A 350 -13.77 -11.80 0.56
C ARG A 350 -13.45 -13.19 0.05
N TYR A 351 -12.18 -13.41 -0.24
CA TYR A 351 -11.64 -14.71 -0.63
C TYR A 351 -11.01 -15.40 0.57
N GLN A 352 -11.27 -16.68 0.72
CA GLN A 352 -10.68 -17.50 1.77
C GLN A 352 -10.15 -18.81 1.18
N LEU A 353 -8.88 -19.08 1.44
CA LEU A 353 -8.24 -20.34 1.05
C LEU A 353 -8.71 -21.46 1.97
N ASN A 354 -9.18 -22.59 1.42
CA ASN A 354 -9.73 -23.72 2.15
C ASN A 354 -8.77 -24.92 2.24
N GLY A 355 -7.53 -24.73 1.86
CA GLY A 355 -6.50 -25.78 1.89
C GLY A 355 -5.13 -25.21 2.18
N SER A 356 -4.15 -26.09 2.28
CA SER A 356 -2.74 -25.70 2.44
C SER A 356 -1.85 -26.55 1.55
N SER A 357 -0.81 -25.95 1.04
CA SER A 357 0.26 -26.61 0.30
C SER A 357 1.56 -25.81 0.44
N PRO A 358 2.72 -26.34 0.04
CA PRO A 358 3.96 -25.58 0.10
C PRO A 358 3.90 -24.29 -0.69
N VAL A 359 4.44 -23.21 -0.12
CA VAL A 359 4.64 -21.93 -0.79
C VAL A 359 5.83 -22.07 -1.73
N LEU A 360 5.63 -21.79 -3.01
CA LEU A 360 6.68 -21.85 -4.03
C LEU A 360 7.42 -20.54 -4.19
N VAL A 361 6.69 -19.42 -4.24
CA VAL A 361 7.23 -18.06 -4.28
C VAL A 361 6.29 -17.11 -3.53
N GLU A 362 6.84 -15.98 -3.11
CA GLU A 362 6.08 -14.92 -2.45
C GLU A 362 6.51 -13.55 -2.99
N GLY A 363 5.62 -12.57 -2.88
CA GLY A 363 5.85 -11.18 -3.30
C GLY A 363 4.79 -10.25 -2.74
N ARG A 364 4.64 -9.08 -3.36
CA ARG A 364 3.58 -8.12 -2.96
C ARG A 364 2.24 -8.54 -3.55
N ALA A 365 1.25 -8.63 -2.69
CA ALA A 365 -0.13 -8.89 -3.11
C ALA A 365 -0.75 -7.65 -3.78
N ILE A 366 -1.44 -7.87 -4.89
CA ILE A 366 -2.23 -6.87 -5.58
C ILE A 366 -3.69 -7.34 -5.58
N GLY A 367 -4.54 -6.54 -4.97
CA GLY A 367 -5.91 -6.93 -4.69
C GLY A 367 -6.04 -7.91 -3.51
N HIS A 368 -7.19 -8.57 -3.43
CA HIS A 368 -7.52 -9.47 -2.32
C HIS A 368 -8.05 -10.83 -2.81
N ARG A 369 -7.93 -11.08 -4.11
CA ARG A 369 -8.49 -12.25 -4.77
C ARG A 369 -7.54 -13.44 -4.73
N ILE A 370 -8.08 -14.61 -5.02
CA ILE A 370 -7.36 -15.86 -5.24
C ILE A 370 -7.66 -16.33 -6.66
N GLY A 371 -6.64 -16.78 -7.36
CA GLY A 371 -6.77 -17.40 -8.67
C GLY A 371 -5.92 -18.65 -8.77
N ALA A 372 -6.37 -19.63 -9.52
CA ALA A 372 -5.67 -20.89 -9.70
C ALA A 372 -5.66 -21.34 -11.16
N GLY A 373 -4.60 -21.98 -11.57
CA GLY A 373 -4.44 -22.47 -12.94
C GLY A 373 -3.05 -23.01 -13.23
N PRO A 374 -2.83 -23.51 -14.44
CA PRO A 374 -1.51 -23.92 -14.91
C PRO A 374 -0.62 -22.71 -15.22
N VAL A 375 0.64 -22.80 -14.85
CA VAL A 375 1.65 -21.79 -15.11
C VAL A 375 2.00 -21.72 -16.60
N LYS A 376 2.13 -20.50 -17.12
CA LYS A 376 2.78 -20.16 -18.37
C LYS A 376 3.86 -19.12 -18.14
N VAL A 377 5.11 -19.51 -18.32
CA VAL A 377 6.25 -18.59 -18.24
C VAL A 377 6.45 -17.94 -19.61
N ILE A 378 6.25 -16.63 -19.65
CA ILE A 378 6.40 -15.82 -20.86
C ILE A 378 7.57 -14.86 -20.66
N HIS A 379 8.60 -14.99 -21.47
CA HIS A 379 9.80 -14.15 -21.39
C HIS A 379 9.74 -12.92 -22.30
N ASP A 380 9.03 -13.05 -23.41
CA ASP A 380 8.91 -12.00 -24.42
C ASP A 380 7.50 -11.96 -24.99
N ILE A 381 7.05 -10.76 -25.37
CA ILE A 381 5.70 -10.54 -25.91
C ILE A 381 5.43 -11.36 -27.18
N SER A 382 6.46 -11.73 -27.92
CA SER A 382 6.33 -12.60 -29.08
C SER A 382 5.82 -14.01 -28.76
N GLU A 383 5.88 -14.41 -27.51
CA GLU A 383 5.37 -15.69 -27.01
C GLU A 383 3.90 -15.62 -26.54
N MET A 384 3.21 -14.51 -26.75
CA MET A 384 1.85 -14.27 -26.21
C MET A 384 0.82 -15.31 -26.65
N ASP A 385 0.98 -15.95 -27.80
CA ASP A 385 0.08 -16.98 -28.30
C ASP A 385 0.07 -18.26 -27.44
N ARG A 386 1.05 -18.44 -26.59
CA ARG A 386 1.16 -19.58 -25.68
C ARG A 386 0.17 -19.50 -24.52
N ILE A 387 -0.30 -18.31 -24.17
CA ILE A 387 -1.26 -18.10 -23.08
C ILE A 387 -2.65 -18.56 -23.49
N GLN A 388 -3.28 -19.36 -22.65
CA GLN A 388 -4.67 -19.77 -22.78
C GLN A 388 -5.53 -19.18 -21.65
N PRO A 389 -6.84 -18.98 -21.85
CA PRO A 389 -7.73 -18.53 -20.79
C PRO A 389 -7.63 -19.44 -19.55
N GLY A 390 -7.45 -18.84 -18.37
CA GLY A 390 -7.30 -19.55 -17.11
C GLY A 390 -5.87 -19.93 -16.73
N ASP A 391 -4.87 -19.61 -17.58
CA ASP A 391 -3.46 -19.79 -17.21
C ASP A 391 -3.01 -18.76 -16.19
N VAL A 392 -2.00 -19.10 -15.40
CA VAL A 392 -1.28 -18.17 -14.51
C VAL A 392 -0.08 -17.62 -15.29
N LEU A 393 -0.12 -16.34 -15.61
CA LEU A 393 0.96 -15.65 -16.33
C LEU A 393 2.13 -15.40 -15.38
N VAL A 394 3.29 -15.94 -15.71
CA VAL A 394 4.54 -15.74 -14.97
C VAL A 394 5.55 -15.09 -15.89
N THR A 395 6.07 -13.92 -15.50
CA THR A 395 7.02 -13.17 -16.32
C THR A 395 7.96 -12.32 -15.45
N ASP A 396 9.00 -11.78 -16.04
CA ASP A 396 9.93 -10.88 -15.37
C ASP A 396 9.24 -9.55 -15.00
N MET A 397 8.63 -8.90 -15.96
CA MET A 397 7.81 -7.70 -15.80
C MET A 397 6.84 -7.57 -16.98
N THR A 398 5.81 -6.74 -16.84
CA THR A 398 4.90 -6.44 -17.95
C THR A 398 5.02 -4.98 -18.37
N ASP A 399 4.66 -4.71 -19.59
CA ASP A 399 4.43 -3.38 -20.13
C ASP A 399 3.04 -3.33 -20.81
N PRO A 400 2.58 -2.16 -21.28
CA PRO A 400 1.25 -2.06 -21.84
C PRO A 400 0.95 -2.96 -23.05
N ASP A 401 1.94 -3.47 -23.76
CA ASP A 401 1.73 -4.41 -24.88
C ASP A 401 1.27 -5.80 -24.40
N TRP A 402 1.43 -6.09 -23.10
CA TRP A 402 1.02 -7.34 -22.48
C TRP A 402 -0.46 -7.39 -22.10
N GLU A 403 -1.18 -6.28 -22.14
CA GLU A 403 -2.58 -6.22 -21.72
C GLU A 403 -3.50 -7.29 -22.37
N PRO A 404 -3.39 -7.59 -23.67
CA PRO A 404 -4.23 -8.62 -24.30
C PRO A 404 -4.10 -10.00 -23.66
N ILE A 405 -2.91 -10.40 -23.24
CA ILE A 405 -2.69 -11.69 -22.57
C ILE A 405 -3.00 -11.65 -21.10
N MET A 406 -2.82 -10.52 -20.46
CA MET A 406 -3.21 -10.33 -19.04
C MET A 406 -4.71 -10.52 -18.84
N LYS A 407 -5.53 -10.11 -19.80
CA LYS A 407 -7.01 -10.31 -19.78
C LYS A 407 -7.43 -11.78 -19.76
N LYS A 408 -6.61 -12.68 -20.26
CA LYS A 408 -6.87 -14.13 -20.29
C LYS A 408 -6.43 -14.83 -19.02
N ALA A 409 -5.53 -14.24 -18.26
CA ALA A 409 -4.89 -14.86 -17.10
C ALA A 409 -5.86 -15.03 -15.93
N ALA A 410 -5.75 -16.14 -15.21
CA ALA A 410 -6.42 -16.34 -13.93
C ALA A 410 -5.70 -15.60 -12.79
N ALA A 411 -4.38 -15.41 -12.93
CA ALA A 411 -3.53 -14.66 -12.02
C ALA A 411 -2.25 -14.22 -12.74
N ILE A 412 -1.55 -13.26 -12.16
CA ILE A 412 -0.29 -12.72 -12.71
C ILE A 412 0.78 -12.79 -11.63
N VAL A 413 1.98 -13.26 -12.00
CA VAL A 413 3.14 -13.34 -11.11
C VAL A 413 4.34 -12.71 -11.82
N THR A 414 4.99 -11.74 -11.19
CA THR A 414 6.15 -11.07 -11.76
C THR A 414 7.36 -11.10 -10.83
N ASN A 415 8.56 -11.14 -11.43
CA ASN A 415 9.81 -11.02 -10.67
C ASN A 415 10.02 -9.61 -10.11
N ARG A 416 9.66 -8.60 -10.89
CA ARG A 416 9.88 -7.18 -10.57
C ARG A 416 8.58 -6.42 -10.42
N GLY A 417 8.67 -5.31 -9.73
CA GLY A 417 7.60 -4.35 -9.57
C GLY A 417 7.10 -4.24 -8.14
N GLY A 418 6.38 -3.16 -7.90
CA GLY A 418 5.67 -2.86 -6.68
C GLY A 418 4.20 -2.57 -6.97
N ARG A 419 3.47 -2.03 -6.01
CA ARG A 419 2.03 -1.74 -6.12
C ARG A 419 1.68 -0.73 -7.20
N THR A 420 2.64 0.01 -7.70
CA THR A 420 2.45 1.07 -8.71
C THR A 420 2.93 0.68 -10.09
N CYS A 421 3.42 -0.55 -10.27
CA CYS A 421 3.88 -1.02 -11.58
C CYS A 421 2.72 -1.30 -12.54
N HIS A 422 3.03 -1.41 -13.82
CA HIS A 422 2.03 -1.69 -14.86
C HIS A 422 1.23 -2.97 -14.56
N ALA A 423 1.89 -4.06 -14.19
CA ALA A 423 1.21 -5.31 -13.84
C ALA A 423 0.19 -5.13 -12.72
N ALA A 424 0.54 -4.35 -11.68
CA ALA A 424 -0.34 -4.05 -10.56
C ALA A 424 -1.56 -3.20 -10.99
N ILE A 425 -1.35 -2.16 -11.78
CA ILE A 425 -2.42 -1.28 -12.25
C ILE A 425 -3.42 -2.07 -13.10
N ILE A 426 -2.95 -2.81 -14.07
CA ILE A 426 -3.83 -3.59 -14.96
C ILE A 426 -4.52 -4.74 -14.21
N ALA A 427 -3.84 -5.40 -13.29
CA ALA A 427 -4.46 -6.45 -12.47
C ALA A 427 -5.65 -5.91 -11.66
N ARG A 428 -5.53 -4.70 -11.09
CA ARG A 428 -6.64 -4.03 -10.39
C ARG A 428 -7.79 -3.71 -11.34
N GLU A 429 -7.50 -3.13 -12.50
CA GLU A 429 -8.51 -2.79 -13.50
C GLU A 429 -9.29 -4.03 -13.99
N LEU A 430 -8.58 -5.12 -14.19
CA LEU A 430 -9.17 -6.39 -14.64
C LEU A 430 -9.80 -7.21 -13.52
N GLY A 431 -9.55 -6.86 -12.25
CA GLY A 431 -10.00 -7.63 -11.09
C GLY A 431 -9.32 -9.01 -10.99
N ILE A 432 -8.07 -9.12 -11.41
CA ILE A 432 -7.26 -10.36 -11.40
C ILE A 432 -6.25 -10.29 -10.26
N PRO A 433 -6.06 -11.37 -9.47
CA PRO A 433 -5.01 -11.37 -8.45
C PRO A 433 -3.63 -11.33 -9.10
N ALA A 434 -2.73 -10.54 -8.52
CA ALA A 434 -1.35 -10.49 -8.96
C ALA A 434 -0.41 -10.51 -7.76
N VAL A 435 0.74 -11.17 -7.91
CA VAL A 435 1.84 -11.16 -6.97
C VAL A 435 3.07 -10.63 -7.70
N VAL A 436 3.54 -9.47 -7.28
CA VAL A 436 4.64 -8.77 -7.94
C VAL A 436 5.88 -8.73 -7.04
N GLY A 437 7.04 -8.50 -7.65
CA GLY A 437 8.28 -8.38 -6.89
C GLY A 437 8.78 -9.70 -6.28
N CYS A 438 8.48 -10.84 -6.90
CA CYS A 438 8.89 -12.16 -6.41
C CYS A 438 10.39 -12.45 -6.54
N GLY A 439 11.09 -11.72 -7.40
CA GLY A 439 12.53 -11.83 -7.62
C GLY A 439 12.96 -12.96 -8.54
N HIS A 440 12.41 -14.16 -8.41
CA HIS A 440 12.86 -15.36 -9.12
C HIS A 440 11.73 -16.32 -9.55
N ALA A 441 10.50 -15.80 -9.67
CA ALA A 441 9.35 -16.61 -10.04
C ALA A 441 9.52 -17.34 -11.39
N THR A 442 10.12 -16.69 -12.37
CA THR A 442 10.37 -17.28 -13.70
C THR A 442 11.35 -18.47 -13.66
N ASP A 443 12.21 -18.53 -12.64
CA ASP A 443 13.16 -19.63 -12.45
C ASP A 443 12.55 -20.80 -11.66
N VAL A 444 11.70 -20.50 -10.68
CA VAL A 444 11.09 -21.50 -9.77
C VAL A 444 9.86 -22.16 -10.36
N LEU A 445 8.98 -21.37 -10.99
CA LEU A 445 7.73 -21.87 -11.57
C LEU A 445 7.97 -22.39 -12.99
N LYS A 446 7.35 -23.53 -13.31
CA LYS A 446 7.53 -24.20 -14.60
C LYS A 446 6.22 -24.29 -15.38
N ASP A 447 6.31 -24.22 -16.70
CA ASP A 447 5.17 -24.36 -17.59
C ASP A 447 4.35 -25.60 -17.29
N GLY A 448 3.03 -25.44 -17.23
CA GLY A 448 2.08 -26.50 -16.95
C GLY A 448 1.93 -26.88 -15.48
N GLN A 449 2.78 -26.36 -14.58
CA GLN A 449 2.65 -26.57 -13.13
C GLN A 449 1.36 -25.93 -12.64
N LYS A 450 0.54 -26.70 -11.93
CA LYS A 450 -0.69 -26.19 -11.32
C LYS A 450 -0.37 -25.45 -10.03
N VAL A 451 -0.85 -24.23 -9.91
CA VAL A 451 -0.59 -23.37 -8.75
C VAL A 451 -1.85 -22.61 -8.33
N THR A 452 -1.84 -22.12 -7.10
CA THR A 452 -2.83 -21.20 -6.55
C THR A 452 -2.13 -19.92 -6.15
N VAL A 453 -2.58 -18.79 -6.67
CA VAL A 453 -2.06 -17.45 -6.37
C VAL A 453 -3.04 -16.78 -5.40
N SER A 454 -2.60 -16.56 -4.17
CA SER A 454 -3.41 -15.94 -3.11
C SER A 454 -2.92 -14.54 -2.78
N CYS A 455 -3.82 -13.58 -2.91
CA CYS A 455 -3.68 -12.21 -2.41
C CYS A 455 -4.58 -11.94 -1.19
N ALA A 456 -5.21 -12.98 -0.63
CA ALA A 456 -6.20 -12.85 0.43
C ALA A 456 -5.60 -12.81 1.85
N GLU A 457 -4.30 -12.91 2.00
CA GLU A 457 -3.61 -13.10 3.29
C GLU A 457 -2.87 -11.84 3.77
N GLY A 458 -3.10 -10.71 3.17
CA GLY A 458 -2.51 -9.43 3.52
C GLY A 458 -1.63 -8.84 2.42
N ASP A 459 -0.61 -8.10 2.79
CA ASP A 459 0.29 -7.41 1.86
C ASP A 459 1.23 -8.37 1.11
N THR A 460 1.48 -9.55 1.67
CA THR A 460 2.27 -10.58 1.01
C THR A 460 1.35 -11.49 0.22
N GLY A 461 1.63 -11.62 -1.07
CA GLY A 461 0.99 -12.59 -1.96
C GLY A 461 1.79 -13.89 -2.01
N PHE A 462 1.10 -15.00 -2.08
CA PHE A 462 1.71 -16.34 -2.09
C PHE A 462 1.31 -17.12 -3.33
N VAL A 463 2.27 -17.85 -3.89
CA VAL A 463 2.02 -18.85 -4.92
C VAL A 463 2.19 -20.23 -4.30
N TYR A 464 1.08 -20.94 -4.17
CA TYR A 464 1.04 -22.28 -3.58
C TYR A 464 1.14 -23.37 -4.65
N SER A 465 1.77 -24.48 -4.30
CA SER A 465 1.74 -25.72 -5.11
C SER A 465 0.32 -26.25 -5.21
N ASP A 466 -0.04 -26.79 -6.36
CA ASP A 466 -1.35 -27.35 -6.69
C ASP A 466 -2.52 -26.32 -6.73
N MET A 467 -3.64 -26.75 -7.27
CA MET A 467 -4.89 -26.00 -7.29
C MET A 467 -5.67 -26.28 -6.01
N LEU A 468 -5.68 -25.29 -5.11
CA LEU A 468 -6.40 -25.36 -3.84
C LEU A 468 -7.82 -24.82 -3.98
N ASP A 469 -8.75 -25.36 -3.23
CA ASP A 469 -10.10 -24.83 -3.13
C ASP A 469 -10.11 -23.52 -2.33
N PHE A 470 -10.98 -22.61 -2.73
CA PHE A 470 -11.23 -21.37 -2.03
C PHE A 470 -12.70 -20.96 -2.11
N SER A 471 -13.15 -20.21 -1.14
CA SER A 471 -14.49 -19.64 -1.08
C SER A 471 -14.48 -18.14 -1.29
N VAL A 472 -15.58 -17.63 -1.85
CA VAL A 472 -15.79 -16.21 -2.07
C VAL A 472 -17.09 -15.80 -1.37
N GLN A 473 -17.00 -14.82 -0.46
CA GLN A 473 -18.16 -14.23 0.20
C GLN A 473 -18.31 -12.79 -0.31
N SER A 474 -19.53 -12.43 -0.71
CA SER A 474 -19.85 -11.08 -1.16
C SER A 474 -20.76 -10.40 -0.12
N SER A 475 -20.45 -9.15 0.23
CA SER A 475 -21.22 -8.35 1.19
C SER A 475 -21.47 -6.96 0.58
N GLU A 476 -22.73 -6.54 0.58
CA GLU A 476 -23.08 -5.15 0.25
C GLU A 476 -22.95 -4.27 1.50
N VAL A 477 -22.30 -3.13 1.35
CA VAL A 477 -22.18 -2.12 2.43
C VAL A 477 -23.42 -1.25 2.40
N THR A 478 -24.38 -1.54 3.27
CA THR A 478 -25.62 -0.73 3.45
C THR A 478 -25.60 -0.08 4.84
N GLU A 479 -26.36 1.00 5.00
CA GLU A 479 -26.62 1.56 6.32
C GLU A 479 -27.34 0.52 7.19
N LEU A 480 -26.71 0.17 8.31
CA LEU A 480 -27.23 -0.83 9.24
C LEU A 480 -27.99 -0.18 10.39
N PRO A 481 -29.07 -0.81 10.89
CA PRO A 481 -29.84 -0.26 12.00
C PRO A 481 -29.00 -0.12 13.27
N GLU A 482 -29.33 0.86 14.11
CA GLU A 482 -28.72 1.00 15.44
C GLU A 482 -29.07 -0.20 16.33
N LEU A 483 -28.08 -0.66 17.09
CA LEU A 483 -28.18 -1.72 18.08
C LEU A 483 -27.95 -1.17 19.50
N PRO A 484 -28.46 -1.86 20.55
CA PRO A 484 -28.19 -1.47 21.95
C PRO A 484 -26.75 -1.76 22.40
N LEU A 485 -25.93 -2.37 21.53
CA LEU A 485 -24.52 -2.65 21.74
C LEU A 485 -23.72 -2.22 20.51
N LYS A 486 -22.41 -2.18 20.65
CA LYS A 486 -21.49 -1.85 19.55
C LYS A 486 -20.93 -3.11 18.89
N ILE A 487 -20.91 -3.12 17.57
CA ILE A 487 -20.25 -4.16 16.79
C ILE A 487 -18.84 -3.70 16.46
N MET A 488 -17.86 -4.42 16.97
CA MET A 488 -16.44 -4.17 16.77
C MET A 488 -15.81 -5.34 15.99
N MET A 489 -14.57 -5.22 15.63
CA MET A 489 -13.85 -6.25 14.87
C MET A 489 -12.65 -6.80 15.62
N ASN A 490 -12.35 -8.07 15.36
CA ASN A 490 -11.07 -8.69 15.67
C ASN A 490 -10.15 -8.51 14.46
N VAL A 491 -9.07 -7.77 14.63
CA VAL A 491 -8.10 -7.52 13.56
C VAL A 491 -6.70 -7.89 14.05
N GLY A 492 -6.17 -8.99 13.53
CA GLY A 492 -4.82 -9.46 13.89
C GLY A 492 -3.75 -8.92 12.94
N ASN A 493 -4.07 -8.82 11.67
CA ASN A 493 -3.13 -8.44 10.62
C ASN A 493 -3.25 -6.95 10.26
N PRO A 494 -2.24 -6.10 10.57
CA PRO A 494 -2.27 -4.69 10.18
C PRO A 494 -2.39 -4.47 8.66
N ASP A 495 -1.91 -5.40 7.85
CA ASP A 495 -1.99 -5.32 6.39
C ASP A 495 -3.43 -5.24 5.86
N ARG A 496 -4.38 -5.77 6.63
CA ARG A 496 -5.81 -5.78 6.28
C ARG A 496 -6.61 -4.66 6.96
N ALA A 497 -5.95 -3.84 7.78
CA ALA A 497 -6.62 -2.84 8.60
C ALA A 497 -7.39 -1.80 7.76
N PHE A 498 -6.79 -1.28 6.70
CA PHE A 498 -7.44 -0.28 5.84
C PHE A 498 -8.64 -0.85 5.09
N ASP A 499 -8.55 -2.08 4.67
CA ASP A 499 -9.64 -2.80 4.01
C ASP A 499 -10.81 -3.05 4.97
N PHE A 500 -10.52 -3.59 6.16
CA PHE A 500 -11.53 -3.86 7.17
C PHE A 500 -12.16 -2.59 7.75
N ALA A 501 -11.45 -1.49 7.82
CA ALA A 501 -11.99 -0.21 8.30
C ALA A 501 -13.16 0.30 7.44
N ARG A 502 -13.29 -0.14 6.20
CA ARG A 502 -14.40 0.20 5.31
C ARG A 502 -15.69 -0.55 5.61
N LEU A 503 -15.59 -1.69 6.31
CA LEU A 503 -16.78 -2.41 6.78
C LEU A 503 -17.51 -1.59 7.85
N PRO A 504 -18.83 -1.73 7.99
CA PRO A 504 -19.55 -1.15 9.11
C PRO A 504 -18.96 -1.65 10.43
N ASN A 505 -18.54 -0.72 11.31
CA ASN A 505 -17.95 -1.07 12.59
C ASN A 505 -17.91 0.10 13.54
N GLU A 506 -17.74 -0.22 14.82
CA GLU A 506 -17.55 0.74 15.93
C GLU A 506 -16.13 0.68 16.51
N GLY A 507 -15.17 0.15 15.75
CA GLY A 507 -13.77 0.03 16.12
C GLY A 507 -13.27 -1.40 16.21
N VAL A 508 -12.14 -1.59 16.89
CA VAL A 508 -11.46 -2.87 17.07
C VAL A 508 -11.48 -3.25 18.53
N GLY A 509 -12.15 -4.35 18.85
CA GLY A 509 -12.23 -4.88 20.22
C GLY A 509 -11.04 -5.77 20.59
N LEU A 510 -10.35 -6.32 19.59
CA LEU A 510 -9.15 -7.13 19.78
C LEU A 510 -8.19 -6.95 18.61
N ALA A 511 -7.03 -6.38 18.90
CA ALA A 511 -5.86 -6.43 18.06
C ALA A 511 -4.75 -7.20 18.79
N ARG A 512 -4.18 -8.22 18.15
CA ARG A 512 -3.17 -9.11 18.75
C ARG A 512 -1.77 -8.70 18.32
N LEU A 513 -0.89 -8.41 19.30
CA LEU A 513 0.52 -8.10 19.00
C LEU A 513 1.31 -9.29 18.46
N GLU A 514 0.91 -10.51 18.79
CA GLU A 514 1.59 -11.73 18.35
C GLU A 514 1.72 -11.80 16.83
N PHE A 515 0.70 -11.35 16.12
CA PHE A 515 0.75 -11.32 14.66
C PHE A 515 1.84 -10.37 14.15
N ILE A 516 1.92 -9.17 14.73
CA ILE A 516 2.94 -8.17 14.38
C ILE A 516 4.33 -8.70 14.72
N ILE A 517 4.51 -9.28 15.90
CA ILE A 517 5.79 -9.81 16.37
C ILE A 517 6.25 -10.97 15.45
N ASN A 518 5.36 -11.89 15.10
CA ASN A 518 5.69 -13.01 14.23
C ASN A 518 6.03 -12.57 12.79
N ARG A 519 5.22 -11.69 12.21
CA ARG A 519 5.30 -11.34 10.79
C ARG A 519 6.28 -10.21 10.50
N MET A 520 6.27 -9.17 11.30
CA MET A 520 7.04 -7.96 11.04
C MET A 520 8.41 -7.96 11.73
N ILE A 521 8.60 -8.77 12.76
CA ILE A 521 9.82 -8.81 13.56
C ILE A 521 10.50 -10.18 13.45
N GLY A 522 9.86 -11.23 13.92
CA GLY A 522 10.33 -12.61 13.82
C GLY A 522 11.46 -12.99 14.80
N VAL A 523 11.90 -12.08 15.65
CA VAL A 523 13.01 -12.26 16.57
C VAL A 523 12.55 -12.12 18.03
N HIS A 524 13.04 -12.98 18.90
CA HIS A 524 12.77 -12.86 20.33
C HIS A 524 13.36 -11.55 20.87
N PRO A 525 12.60 -10.77 21.67
CA PRO A 525 13.04 -9.46 22.12
C PRO A 525 14.34 -9.51 22.96
N ARG A 526 14.55 -10.57 23.76
CA ARG A 526 15.78 -10.76 24.53
C ARG A 526 17.01 -10.93 23.63
N ALA A 527 16.86 -11.61 22.50
CA ALA A 527 17.93 -11.77 21.53
C ALA A 527 18.37 -10.43 20.91
N LEU A 528 17.46 -9.49 20.79
CA LEU A 528 17.75 -8.13 20.33
C LEU A 528 18.36 -7.26 21.41
N LEU A 529 17.88 -7.35 22.65
CA LEU A 529 18.47 -6.67 23.81
C LEU A 529 19.90 -7.10 24.09
N GLU A 530 20.19 -8.39 23.89
CA GLU A 530 21.50 -9.00 24.09
C GLU A 530 22.21 -9.31 22.76
N PHE A 531 21.98 -8.51 21.72
CA PHE A 531 22.48 -8.75 20.37
C PHE A 531 24.00 -8.98 20.33
N ASP A 532 24.78 -8.17 21.06
CA ASP A 532 26.23 -8.26 21.08
C ASP A 532 26.75 -9.57 21.70
N GLN A 533 25.94 -10.25 22.48
CA GLN A 533 26.25 -11.52 23.14
C GLN A 533 25.86 -12.75 22.30
N GLN A 534 25.22 -12.55 21.14
CA GLN A 534 24.79 -13.64 20.27
C GLN A 534 25.97 -14.20 19.46
N THR A 535 25.84 -15.46 19.01
CA THR A 535 26.79 -16.05 18.08
C THR A 535 26.86 -15.26 16.76
N PRO A 536 28.00 -15.26 16.05
CA PRO A 536 28.09 -14.58 14.75
C PRO A 536 27.03 -15.04 13.73
N ALA A 537 26.68 -16.33 13.73
CA ALA A 537 25.64 -16.87 12.86
C ALA A 537 24.25 -16.26 13.18
N LEU A 538 23.90 -16.19 14.46
CA LEU A 538 22.64 -15.61 14.91
C LEU A 538 22.59 -14.09 14.66
N GLN A 539 23.70 -13.38 14.90
CA GLN A 539 23.82 -11.95 14.58
C GLN A 539 23.57 -11.68 13.09
N ASN A 540 24.10 -12.52 12.20
CA ASN A 540 23.90 -12.38 10.76
C ASN A 540 22.44 -12.64 10.35
N GLU A 541 21.82 -13.64 10.96
CA GLU A 541 20.38 -13.92 10.75
C GLU A 541 19.50 -12.74 11.19
N ILE A 542 19.78 -12.17 12.36
CA ILE A 542 19.08 -10.99 12.86
C ILE A 542 19.32 -9.78 11.95
N ARG A 543 20.56 -9.53 11.51
CA ARG A 543 20.85 -8.41 10.58
C ARG A 543 20.08 -8.52 9.28
N ALA A 544 19.88 -9.74 8.75
CA ALA A 544 19.08 -9.96 7.56
C ALA A 544 17.61 -9.58 7.77
N LEU A 545 17.04 -9.87 8.95
CA LEU A 545 15.65 -9.54 9.29
C LEU A 545 15.45 -8.06 9.62
N MET A 546 16.48 -7.38 10.16
CA MET A 546 16.38 -5.98 10.58
C MET A 546 16.82 -4.96 9.53
N GLN A 547 16.93 -5.33 8.29
CA GLN A 547 17.27 -4.40 7.21
C GLN A 547 16.37 -3.16 7.23
N GLY A 548 16.97 -1.99 7.04
CA GLY A 548 16.31 -0.70 7.18
C GLY A 548 16.42 -0.08 8.58
N TYR A 549 16.92 -0.81 9.57
CA TYR A 549 17.12 -0.36 10.95
C TYR A 549 18.59 -0.48 11.34
N ASP A 550 19.11 0.56 11.99
CA ASP A 550 20.52 0.60 12.42
C ASP A 550 20.76 -0.13 13.75
N HIS A 551 19.72 -0.23 14.59
CA HIS A 551 19.82 -0.78 15.94
C HIS A 551 18.80 -1.88 16.19
N PRO A 552 19.19 -3.01 16.81
CA PRO A 552 18.31 -4.15 17.06
C PRO A 552 17.05 -3.80 17.88
N VAL A 553 17.22 -3.02 18.94
CA VAL A 553 16.10 -2.60 19.80
C VAL A 553 15.14 -1.68 19.04
N GLU A 554 15.67 -0.74 18.26
CA GLU A 554 14.84 0.15 17.44
C GLU A 554 14.08 -0.62 16.35
N PHE A 555 14.63 -1.69 15.82
CA PHE A 555 13.93 -2.60 14.92
C PHE A 555 12.67 -3.19 15.58
N TYR A 556 12.77 -3.70 16.80
CA TYR A 556 11.63 -4.26 17.53
C TYR A 556 10.59 -3.19 17.85
N VAL A 557 11.01 -2.11 18.51
CA VAL A 557 10.10 -1.03 18.92
C VAL A 557 9.50 -0.32 17.72
N GLY A 558 10.28 -0.03 16.68
CA GLY A 558 9.82 0.64 15.48
C GLY A 558 8.80 -0.18 14.70
N ARG A 559 9.05 -1.46 14.50
CA ARG A 559 8.11 -2.36 13.82
C ARG A 559 6.81 -2.54 14.59
N LEU A 560 6.91 -2.69 15.91
CA LEU A 560 5.74 -2.81 16.77
C LEU A 560 4.90 -1.52 16.77
N THR A 561 5.57 -0.37 16.83
CA THR A 561 4.95 0.96 16.69
C THR A 561 4.18 1.07 15.36
N GLU A 562 4.80 0.69 14.25
CA GLU A 562 4.17 0.72 12.93
C GLU A 562 2.92 -0.16 12.86
N GLY A 563 2.98 -1.38 13.38
CA GLY A 563 1.83 -2.28 13.39
C GLY A 563 0.67 -1.72 14.20
N ILE A 564 0.92 -1.23 15.40
CA ILE A 564 -0.10 -0.62 16.27
C ILE A 564 -0.63 0.67 15.65
N ALA A 565 0.25 1.53 15.13
CA ALA A 565 -0.13 2.79 14.52
C ALA A 565 -1.00 2.59 13.27
N THR A 566 -0.71 1.58 12.46
CA THR A 566 -1.53 1.22 11.30
C THR A 566 -2.96 0.89 11.72
N LEU A 567 -3.12 0.09 12.77
CA LEU A 567 -4.45 -0.24 13.32
C LEU A 567 -5.15 1.00 13.89
N GLY A 568 -4.44 1.79 14.68
CA GLY A 568 -4.98 3.02 15.26
C GLY A 568 -5.41 4.04 14.20
N ALA A 569 -4.61 4.21 13.15
CA ALA A 569 -4.89 5.12 12.05
C ALA A 569 -6.06 4.65 11.18
N ALA A 570 -6.12 3.36 10.87
CA ALA A 570 -7.17 2.79 10.03
C ALA A 570 -8.57 3.02 10.60
N PHE A 571 -8.72 2.94 11.93
CA PHE A 571 -10.00 3.07 12.62
C PHE A 571 -10.19 4.43 13.30
N TRP A 572 -9.21 5.35 13.19
CA TRP A 572 -9.30 6.68 13.80
C TRP A 572 -10.61 7.40 13.43
N PRO A 573 -11.34 8.05 14.35
CA PRO A 573 -11.07 8.16 15.81
C PRO A 573 -11.74 7.05 16.68
N LYS A 574 -12.18 5.97 16.05
CA LYS A 574 -12.83 4.85 16.74
C LYS A 574 -11.85 4.09 17.62
N ARG A 575 -12.37 3.48 18.66
CA ARG A 575 -11.62 2.74 19.67
C ARG A 575 -10.87 1.55 19.06
N VAL A 576 -9.60 1.40 19.42
CA VAL A 576 -8.80 0.23 19.06
C VAL A 576 -8.16 -0.32 20.33
N ILE A 577 -8.58 -1.52 20.75
CA ILE A 577 -8.05 -2.19 21.93
C ILE A 577 -6.96 -3.16 21.49
N VAL A 578 -5.71 -2.86 21.88
CA VAL A 578 -4.54 -3.67 21.56
C VAL A 578 -4.23 -4.57 22.75
N ARG A 579 -4.32 -5.89 22.52
CA ARG A 579 -3.89 -6.85 23.54
C ARG A 579 -2.37 -6.97 23.49
N LEU A 580 -1.75 -6.72 24.64
CA LEU A 580 -0.31 -6.94 24.82
C LEU A 580 0.03 -8.41 24.59
N SER A 581 1.29 -8.71 24.31
CA SER A 581 1.70 -10.05 23.84
C SER A 581 1.28 -11.17 24.78
N ASP A 582 0.70 -12.22 24.22
CA ASP A 582 0.23 -13.41 24.94
C ASP A 582 0.81 -14.69 24.36
N PHE A 583 2.06 -14.64 23.94
CA PHE A 583 2.77 -15.85 23.54
C PHE A 583 3.01 -16.77 24.73
N LYS A 584 2.81 -18.06 24.52
CA LYS A 584 3.25 -19.11 25.42
C LYS A 584 4.77 -19.30 25.26
N SER A 585 5.41 -19.95 26.23
CA SER A 585 6.86 -20.19 26.22
C SER A 585 7.34 -20.94 24.96
N ASN A 586 6.58 -21.92 24.48
CA ASN A 586 6.90 -22.62 23.24
C ASN A 586 6.78 -21.75 22.00
N GLU A 587 5.86 -20.80 21.97
CA GLU A 587 5.69 -19.84 20.86
C GLU A 587 6.82 -18.82 20.84
N TYR A 588 7.21 -18.26 22.01
CA TYR A 588 8.36 -17.39 22.10
C TYR A 588 9.68 -18.11 21.75
N ALA A 589 9.80 -19.39 22.11
CA ALA A 589 10.97 -20.20 21.77
C ALA A 589 11.15 -20.37 20.26
N ASN A 590 10.07 -20.34 19.48
CA ASN A 590 10.09 -20.46 18.02
C ASN A 590 10.54 -19.17 17.30
N LEU A 591 10.55 -18.05 17.99
CA LEU A 591 11.13 -16.82 17.42
C LEU A 591 12.66 -16.99 17.32
N VAL A 592 13.26 -16.30 16.35
CA VAL A 592 14.72 -16.34 16.15
C VAL A 592 15.45 -15.98 17.46
N GLY A 593 16.32 -16.85 17.91
CA GLY A 593 17.06 -16.72 19.17
C GLY A 593 16.26 -17.02 20.43
N GLY A 594 14.99 -17.43 20.32
CA GLY A 594 14.09 -17.61 21.45
C GLY A 594 14.32 -18.88 22.28
N ASP A 595 14.78 -19.95 21.65
CA ASP A 595 15.04 -21.25 22.30
C ASP A 595 16.01 -21.18 23.47
N LYS A 596 16.95 -20.23 23.43
CA LYS A 596 17.94 -19.98 24.48
C LYS A 596 17.33 -19.36 25.75
N TYR A 597 16.22 -18.63 25.62
CA TYR A 597 15.68 -17.79 26.69
C TYR A 597 14.40 -18.32 27.33
N GLU A 598 13.72 -19.24 26.66
CA GLU A 598 12.43 -19.73 27.13
C GLU A 598 12.56 -21.04 27.89
N PRO A 599 11.81 -21.18 29.02
CA PRO A 599 11.77 -22.44 29.72
C PRO A 599 11.02 -23.51 28.93
N HIS A 600 11.41 -24.77 29.09
CA HIS A 600 10.62 -25.90 28.63
C HIS A 600 9.51 -26.17 29.65
N GLU A 601 8.26 -26.08 29.22
CA GLU A 601 7.11 -26.33 30.07
C GLU A 601 6.30 -27.51 29.53
N GLU A 602 5.80 -28.38 30.42
CA GLU A 602 4.93 -29.50 30.03
C GLU A 602 3.57 -29.01 29.52
N ASN A 603 3.05 -27.92 30.09
CA ASN A 603 1.79 -27.32 29.69
C ASN A 603 1.94 -25.79 29.54
N PRO A 604 2.45 -25.32 28.41
CA PRO A 604 2.66 -23.89 28.19
C PRO A 604 1.36 -23.05 28.28
N MET A 605 0.20 -23.66 27.99
CA MET A 605 -1.11 -23.02 28.06
C MET A 605 -1.40 -22.48 29.47
N LEU A 606 -0.98 -23.22 30.51
CA LEU A 606 -1.13 -22.88 31.92
C LEU A 606 0.14 -22.29 32.55
N GLY A 607 1.14 -22.04 31.75
CA GLY A 607 2.48 -21.71 32.19
C GLY A 607 2.81 -20.22 32.20
N PHE A 608 4.02 -19.91 31.75
CA PHE A 608 4.62 -18.58 31.76
C PHE A 608 4.11 -17.73 30.57
N ARG A 609 2.98 -17.06 30.78
CA ARG A 609 2.32 -16.24 29.76
C ARG A 609 1.58 -15.04 30.37
N GLY A 610 1.29 -14.04 29.55
CA GLY A 610 0.48 -12.88 29.91
C GLY A 610 1.07 -12.04 31.05
N ALA A 611 0.21 -11.58 31.95
CA ALA A 611 0.58 -10.70 33.06
C ALA A 611 1.70 -11.22 33.93
N GLY A 612 1.74 -12.55 34.17
CA GLY A 612 2.79 -13.18 34.96
C GLY A 612 4.19 -13.05 34.32
N ARG A 613 4.25 -12.99 33.01
CA ARG A 613 5.47 -12.78 32.25
C ARG A 613 5.97 -11.33 32.39
N TYR A 614 5.08 -10.36 32.30
CA TYR A 614 5.41 -8.95 32.28
C TYR A 614 6.07 -8.45 33.57
N VAL A 615 5.69 -9.02 34.70
CA VAL A 615 6.24 -8.64 36.00
C VAL A 615 7.42 -9.50 36.44
N ALA A 616 7.78 -10.54 35.67
CA ALA A 616 8.93 -11.38 35.96
C ALA A 616 10.24 -10.69 35.58
N ASP A 617 11.25 -10.83 36.42
CA ASP A 617 12.58 -10.25 36.19
C ASP A 617 13.22 -10.70 34.87
N SER A 618 12.93 -11.94 34.45
CA SER A 618 13.43 -12.52 33.20
C SER A 618 12.82 -11.90 31.93
N PHE A 619 11.71 -11.20 32.03
CA PHE A 619 11.00 -10.63 30.88
C PHE A 619 10.70 -9.14 30.96
N ARG A 620 10.83 -8.53 32.13
CA ARG A 620 10.48 -7.11 32.36
C ARG A 620 11.13 -6.16 31.32
N ASP A 621 12.40 -6.38 30.98
CA ASP A 621 13.10 -5.55 29.99
C ASP A 621 12.52 -5.74 28.56
N CYS A 622 12.08 -6.93 28.24
CA CYS A 622 11.39 -7.22 26.98
C CYS A 622 10.01 -6.56 26.94
N PHE A 623 9.28 -6.62 28.03
CA PHE A 623 7.97 -5.96 28.18
C PHE A 623 8.07 -4.43 28.04
N ALA A 624 9.18 -3.85 28.52
CA ALA A 624 9.45 -2.43 28.34
C ALA A 624 9.45 -1.99 26.87
N LEU A 625 9.85 -2.86 25.95
CA LEU A 625 9.83 -2.57 24.52
C LEU A 625 8.41 -2.46 23.96
N GLU A 626 7.50 -3.31 24.41
CA GLU A 626 6.07 -3.21 24.04
C GLU A 626 5.47 -1.90 24.57
N CYS A 627 5.76 -1.56 25.81
CA CYS A 627 5.30 -0.32 26.44
C CYS A 627 5.81 0.92 25.70
N GLU A 628 7.07 0.89 25.26
CA GLU A 628 7.67 1.99 24.49
C GLU A 628 6.93 2.18 23.15
N ALA A 629 6.61 1.10 22.45
CA ALA A 629 5.85 1.16 21.20
C ALA A 629 4.47 1.80 21.42
N VAL A 630 3.75 1.38 22.43
CA VAL A 630 2.43 1.95 22.76
C VAL A 630 2.53 3.45 23.11
N LYS A 631 3.57 3.84 23.87
CA LYS A 631 3.81 5.26 24.19
C LYS A 631 4.05 6.09 22.95
N ARG A 632 4.85 5.61 22.01
CA ARG A 632 5.11 6.32 20.75
C ARG A 632 3.82 6.53 19.97
N VAL A 633 3.02 5.51 19.83
CA VAL A 633 1.74 5.60 19.12
C VAL A 633 0.79 6.61 19.76
N ARG A 634 0.61 6.54 21.09
CA ARG A 634 -0.32 7.39 21.80
C ARG A 634 0.17 8.81 22.02
N ASN A 635 1.43 8.96 22.50
CA ASN A 635 1.94 10.24 22.98
C ASN A 635 2.69 11.02 21.89
N GLU A 636 3.49 10.35 21.06
CA GLU A 636 4.24 11.03 19.98
C GLU A 636 3.36 11.22 18.74
N MET A 637 2.67 10.17 18.29
CA MET A 637 1.82 10.21 17.10
C MET A 637 0.40 10.75 17.38
N GLY A 638 -0.01 10.82 18.65
CA GLY A 638 -1.31 11.34 19.04
C GLY A 638 -2.50 10.42 18.73
N LEU A 639 -2.27 9.15 18.45
CA LEU A 639 -3.30 8.15 18.22
C LEU A 639 -3.88 7.64 19.56
N THR A 640 -4.57 8.52 20.26
CA THR A 640 -5.13 8.28 21.60
C THR A 640 -6.34 7.36 21.62
N ASN A 641 -6.87 6.99 20.46
CA ASN A 641 -7.91 5.97 20.31
C ASN A 641 -7.39 4.55 20.59
N VAL A 642 -6.07 4.37 20.64
CA VAL A 642 -5.44 3.09 21.01
C VAL A 642 -5.48 2.93 22.52
N GLU A 643 -6.13 1.86 22.96
CA GLU A 643 -6.17 1.40 24.36
C GLU A 643 -5.43 0.08 24.47
N ILE A 644 -5.06 -0.32 25.68
CA ILE A 644 -4.33 -1.57 25.90
C ILE A 644 -5.16 -2.57 26.69
N MET A 645 -4.93 -3.86 26.43
CA MET A 645 -5.56 -4.98 27.11
C MET A 645 -4.48 -5.91 27.65
N VAL A 646 -4.63 -6.25 28.94
CA VAL A 646 -3.70 -7.15 29.63
C VAL A 646 -4.27 -8.58 29.61
N PRO A 647 -3.57 -9.55 28.98
CA PRO A 647 -4.02 -10.93 28.92
C PRO A 647 -3.62 -11.72 30.16
N PHE A 648 -4.40 -12.74 30.46
CA PHE A 648 -4.09 -13.83 31.39
C PHE A 648 -3.66 -13.39 32.79
N VAL A 649 -4.52 -12.61 33.43
CA VAL A 649 -4.33 -12.12 34.81
C VAL A 649 -4.96 -13.12 35.79
N ARG A 650 -4.14 -13.84 36.54
CA ARG A 650 -4.61 -14.94 37.40
C ARG A 650 -5.21 -14.52 38.72
N THR A 651 -4.56 -13.57 39.39
CA THR A 651 -4.92 -13.13 40.75
C THR A 651 -5.07 -11.61 40.83
N VAL A 652 -5.77 -11.14 41.84
CA VAL A 652 -5.90 -9.70 42.13
C VAL A 652 -4.52 -9.08 42.42
N ALA A 653 -3.65 -9.78 43.15
CA ALA A 653 -2.28 -9.32 43.40
C ALA A 653 -1.49 -9.15 42.08
N GLN A 654 -1.67 -10.07 41.14
CA GLN A 654 -1.03 -9.97 39.83
C GLN A 654 -1.61 -8.80 38.99
N ALA A 655 -2.91 -8.53 39.12
CA ALA A 655 -3.56 -7.35 38.54
C ALA A 655 -2.93 -6.05 39.04
N GLU A 656 -2.78 -5.93 40.35
CA GLU A 656 -2.14 -4.77 41.00
C GLU A 656 -0.69 -4.62 40.51
N ALA A 657 0.08 -5.72 40.45
CA ALA A 657 1.48 -5.72 40.05
C ALA A 657 1.65 -5.31 38.56
N VAL A 658 0.83 -5.79 37.65
CA VAL A 658 0.93 -5.47 36.23
C VAL A 658 0.51 -4.03 35.93
N VAL A 659 -0.49 -3.51 36.60
CA VAL A 659 -0.91 -2.11 36.47
C VAL A 659 0.17 -1.17 37.00
N ALA A 660 0.82 -1.54 38.11
CA ALA A 660 1.98 -0.82 38.63
C ALA A 660 3.18 -0.84 37.66
N GLU A 661 3.45 -1.98 37.04
CA GLU A 661 4.53 -2.09 36.06
C GLU A 661 4.24 -1.25 34.80
N LEU A 662 3.02 -1.24 34.32
CA LEU A 662 2.60 -0.36 33.22
C LEU A 662 2.82 1.11 33.55
N ALA A 663 2.44 1.54 34.75
CA ALA A 663 2.65 2.90 35.21
C ALA A 663 4.16 3.24 35.32
N HIS A 664 4.96 2.30 35.80
CA HIS A 664 6.41 2.44 35.88
C HIS A 664 7.03 2.60 34.48
N GLN A 665 6.49 1.92 33.48
CA GLN A 665 6.91 2.04 32.06
C GLN A 665 6.33 3.26 31.35
N GLY A 666 5.60 4.12 32.05
CA GLY A 666 4.99 5.33 31.46
C GLY A 666 3.60 5.17 30.87
N LEU A 667 2.94 4.05 31.13
CA LEU A 667 1.56 3.77 30.72
C LEU A 667 0.63 3.76 31.93
N LYS A 668 0.46 4.93 32.51
CA LYS A 668 -0.41 5.11 33.68
C LYS A 668 -1.87 5.21 33.27
N ARG A 669 -2.71 4.38 33.84
CA ARG A 669 -4.16 4.40 33.64
C ARG A 669 -4.75 5.80 33.89
N GLY A 670 -5.53 6.30 32.93
CA GLY A 670 -6.16 7.63 32.97
C GLY A 670 -5.28 8.77 32.45
N GLU A 671 -3.98 8.60 32.36
CA GLU A 671 -3.08 9.62 31.82
C GLU A 671 -3.24 9.72 30.29
N ASN A 672 -3.43 10.92 29.76
CA ASN A 672 -3.78 11.18 28.36
C ASN A 672 -5.00 10.37 27.87
N GLY A 673 -5.93 10.08 28.76
CA GLY A 673 -7.13 9.29 28.46
C GLY A 673 -6.87 7.80 28.26
N LEU A 674 -5.69 7.28 28.67
CA LEU A 674 -5.38 5.86 28.54
C LEU A 674 -6.33 5.01 29.36
N LYS A 675 -6.99 4.07 28.68
CA LYS A 675 -7.77 3.02 29.30
C LYS A 675 -7.00 1.71 29.28
N VAL A 676 -7.00 1.01 30.40
CA VAL A 676 -6.37 -0.30 30.55
C VAL A 676 -7.47 -1.32 30.79
N ILE A 677 -7.67 -2.19 29.83
CA ILE A 677 -8.69 -3.24 29.82
C ILE A 677 -8.04 -4.55 30.28
N MET A 678 -8.76 -5.36 31.03
CA MET A 678 -8.33 -6.73 31.36
C MET A 678 -9.05 -7.73 30.46
N MET A 679 -8.31 -8.69 29.93
CA MET A 679 -8.94 -9.85 29.31
C MET A 679 -9.51 -10.77 30.40
N CYS A 680 -10.83 -10.88 30.45
CA CYS A 680 -11.55 -11.74 31.37
C CYS A 680 -11.66 -13.13 30.75
N GLU A 681 -10.75 -14.01 31.11
CA GLU A 681 -10.59 -15.31 30.43
C GLU A 681 -10.24 -16.47 31.35
N ILE A 682 -10.12 -16.20 32.65
CA ILE A 682 -9.84 -17.20 33.68
C ILE A 682 -11.02 -17.19 34.66
N PRO A 683 -11.52 -18.35 35.12
CA PRO A 683 -12.65 -18.38 36.07
C PRO A 683 -12.48 -17.49 37.29
N SER A 684 -11.27 -17.32 37.83
CA SER A 684 -10.97 -16.41 38.94
C SER A 684 -11.35 -14.97 38.61
N ASN A 685 -11.27 -14.54 37.36
CA ASN A 685 -11.62 -13.20 36.92
C ASN A 685 -13.11 -12.89 37.09
N ALA A 686 -13.95 -13.87 36.76
CA ALA A 686 -15.40 -13.75 36.93
C ALA A 686 -15.82 -13.85 38.42
N LEU A 687 -15.23 -14.78 39.17
CA LEU A 687 -15.53 -14.98 40.58
C LEU A 687 -15.17 -13.76 41.46
N LEU A 688 -14.06 -13.10 41.14
CA LEU A 688 -13.58 -11.90 41.85
C LEU A 688 -13.66 -10.64 40.99
N ALA A 689 -14.64 -10.58 40.09
CA ALA A 689 -14.77 -9.50 39.11
C ALA A 689 -14.77 -8.11 39.73
N ASP A 690 -15.49 -7.92 40.83
CA ASP A 690 -15.53 -6.63 41.53
C ASP A 690 -14.14 -6.16 42.01
N GLN A 691 -13.31 -7.08 42.45
CA GLN A 691 -11.94 -6.78 42.92
C GLN A 691 -11.00 -6.47 41.75
N PHE A 692 -11.06 -7.24 40.65
CA PHE A 692 -10.29 -6.96 39.46
C PHE A 692 -10.63 -5.60 38.85
N LEU A 693 -11.90 -5.23 38.83
CA LEU A 693 -12.36 -3.96 38.24
C LEU A 693 -11.88 -2.71 39.01
N LYS A 694 -11.34 -2.84 40.21
CA LYS A 694 -10.66 -1.74 40.89
C LYS A 694 -9.37 -1.31 40.19
N HIS A 695 -8.73 -2.24 39.45
CA HIS A 695 -7.43 -2.04 38.81
C HIS A 695 -7.54 -1.76 37.31
N PHE A 696 -8.70 -2.05 36.69
CA PHE A 696 -8.90 -1.91 35.26
C PHE A 696 -10.12 -1.04 34.93
N ASP A 697 -10.12 -0.50 33.71
CA ASP A 697 -11.20 0.33 33.17
C ASP A 697 -12.36 -0.49 32.57
N GLY A 698 -12.21 -1.77 32.50
CA GLY A 698 -13.23 -2.69 32.00
C GLY A 698 -12.68 -4.06 31.68
N PHE A 699 -13.57 -4.89 31.15
CA PHE A 699 -13.27 -6.25 30.69
C PHE A 699 -13.46 -6.40 29.20
N SER A 700 -12.62 -7.22 28.60
CA SER A 700 -12.91 -7.89 27.34
C SER A 700 -12.90 -9.39 27.59
N ILE A 701 -14.02 -10.05 27.36
CA ILE A 701 -14.16 -11.46 27.66
C ILE A 701 -13.47 -12.28 26.56
N GLY A 702 -12.51 -13.10 26.99
CA GLY A 702 -11.87 -14.11 26.14
C GLY A 702 -12.57 -15.44 26.33
N SER A 703 -13.69 -15.63 25.64
CA SER A 703 -14.55 -16.81 25.85
C SER A 703 -13.91 -18.14 25.49
N ASN A 704 -12.91 -18.15 24.60
CA ASN A 704 -12.18 -19.35 24.23
C ASN A 704 -11.41 -19.95 25.43
N ASP A 705 -10.54 -19.15 26.05
CA ASP A 705 -9.79 -19.58 27.24
C ASP A 705 -10.70 -19.79 28.45
N MET A 706 -11.70 -18.96 28.63
CA MET A 706 -12.70 -19.14 29.69
C MET A 706 -13.40 -20.49 29.58
N THR A 707 -13.83 -20.88 28.40
CA THR A 707 -14.47 -22.18 28.14
C THR A 707 -13.52 -23.33 28.43
N GLN A 708 -12.29 -23.25 27.90
CA GLN A 708 -11.26 -24.26 28.13
C GLN A 708 -10.99 -24.50 29.63
N LEU A 709 -10.85 -23.41 30.39
CA LEU A 709 -10.53 -23.48 31.82
C LEU A 709 -11.75 -23.83 32.68
N ALA A 710 -12.94 -23.38 32.32
CA ALA A 710 -14.17 -23.69 33.04
C ALA A 710 -14.54 -25.17 32.90
N LEU A 711 -14.36 -25.75 31.72
CA LEU A 711 -14.71 -27.13 31.44
C LEU A 711 -13.52 -28.10 31.62
N GLY A 712 -12.32 -27.58 31.88
CA GLY A 712 -11.12 -28.38 32.09
C GLY A 712 -10.72 -29.18 30.85
N LEU A 713 -10.79 -28.61 29.66
CA LEU A 713 -10.45 -29.27 28.43
C LEU A 713 -9.50 -28.46 27.56
N ASP A 714 -8.70 -29.16 26.78
CA ASP A 714 -7.82 -28.61 25.78
C ASP A 714 -8.56 -28.55 24.43
N ARG A 715 -8.86 -27.36 23.95
CA ARG A 715 -9.56 -27.11 22.68
C ARG A 715 -8.80 -27.61 21.43
N ASP A 716 -7.48 -27.77 21.56
CA ASP A 716 -6.62 -28.21 20.48
C ASP A 716 -6.46 -29.76 20.46
N SER A 717 -7.01 -30.44 21.47
CA SER A 717 -7.00 -31.91 21.53
C SER A 717 -8.11 -32.50 20.66
N GLY A 718 -7.75 -33.20 19.60
CA GLY A 718 -8.70 -33.87 18.70
C GLY A 718 -9.61 -34.89 19.37
N VAL A 719 -9.28 -35.32 20.60
CA VAL A 719 -10.05 -36.33 21.36
C VAL A 719 -11.20 -35.70 22.14
N VAL A 720 -10.98 -34.53 22.73
CA VAL A 720 -11.96 -33.86 23.62
C VAL A 720 -12.52 -32.57 23.07
N SER A 721 -12.05 -32.11 21.91
CA SER A 721 -12.47 -30.83 21.32
C SER A 721 -13.98 -30.77 21.02
N GLU A 722 -14.64 -31.89 20.83
CA GLU A 722 -16.10 -31.96 20.64
C GLU A 722 -16.89 -31.46 21.87
N LEU A 723 -16.28 -31.50 23.06
CA LEU A 723 -16.90 -31.00 24.30
C LEU A 723 -16.79 -29.47 24.43
N PHE A 724 -15.99 -28.81 23.59
CA PHE A 724 -15.79 -27.37 23.62
C PHE A 724 -17.02 -26.65 23.04
N ASP A 725 -17.76 -25.99 23.93
CA ASP A 725 -18.90 -25.16 23.54
C ASP A 725 -18.96 -23.93 24.46
N GLU A 726 -18.74 -22.75 23.88
CA GLU A 726 -18.79 -21.48 24.60
C GLU A 726 -20.19 -21.15 25.11
N ARG A 727 -21.22 -21.85 24.63
CA ARG A 727 -22.63 -21.70 25.09
C ARG A 727 -22.96 -22.58 26.29
N ASN A 728 -22.01 -23.36 26.80
CA ASN A 728 -22.23 -24.20 27.99
C ASN A 728 -22.70 -23.35 29.18
N ASP A 729 -23.65 -23.88 29.96
CA ASP A 729 -24.26 -23.15 31.09
C ASP A 729 -23.23 -22.71 32.14
N ALA A 730 -22.18 -23.49 32.40
CA ALA A 730 -21.11 -23.09 33.32
C ALA A 730 -20.34 -21.87 32.80
N VAL A 731 -20.07 -21.84 31.49
CA VAL A 731 -19.41 -20.70 30.82
C VAL A 731 -20.32 -19.46 30.88
N LYS A 732 -21.58 -19.61 30.50
CA LYS A 732 -22.58 -18.54 30.58
C LYS A 732 -22.72 -17.98 31.99
N ALA A 733 -22.68 -18.79 33.03
CA ALA A 733 -22.71 -18.35 34.42
C ALA A 733 -21.53 -17.44 34.76
N LEU A 734 -20.31 -17.82 34.36
CA LEU A 734 -19.11 -17.01 34.56
C LEU A 734 -19.16 -15.70 33.77
N LEU A 735 -19.60 -15.75 32.52
CA LEU A 735 -19.72 -14.57 31.66
C LEU A 735 -20.75 -13.58 32.23
N SER A 736 -21.89 -14.09 32.71
CA SER A 736 -22.92 -13.27 33.34
C SER A 736 -22.39 -12.55 34.59
N MET A 737 -21.62 -13.25 35.44
CA MET A 737 -20.96 -12.65 36.63
C MET A 737 -20.05 -11.49 36.22
N ALA A 738 -19.23 -11.68 35.19
CA ALA A 738 -18.33 -10.62 34.71
C ALA A 738 -19.08 -9.42 34.13
N ILE A 739 -20.08 -9.67 33.28
CA ILE A 739 -20.90 -8.61 32.65
C ILE A 739 -21.62 -7.78 33.72
N GLN A 740 -22.29 -8.46 34.66
CA GLN A 740 -23.06 -7.75 35.71
C GLN A 740 -22.14 -6.96 36.66
N ALA A 741 -20.97 -7.48 37.00
CA ALA A 741 -20.00 -6.76 37.82
C ALA A 741 -19.51 -5.48 37.10
N ALA A 742 -19.19 -5.55 35.84
CA ALA A 742 -18.76 -4.39 35.06
C ALA A 742 -19.87 -3.33 34.99
N LYS A 743 -21.11 -3.74 34.81
CA LYS A 743 -22.27 -2.84 34.79
C LYS A 743 -22.48 -2.16 36.16
N ARG A 744 -22.37 -2.90 37.26
CA ARG A 744 -22.46 -2.32 38.62
C ARG A 744 -21.40 -1.25 38.87
N HIS A 745 -20.20 -1.41 38.29
CA HIS A 745 -19.09 -0.45 38.39
C HIS A 745 -19.14 0.66 37.35
N GLY A 746 -20.12 0.64 36.45
CA GLY A 746 -20.18 1.60 35.33
C GLY A 746 -18.98 1.51 34.38
N LYS A 747 -18.40 0.32 34.26
CA LYS A 747 -17.20 0.07 33.42
C LYS A 747 -17.53 -0.73 32.19
N TYR A 748 -16.68 -0.60 31.19
CA TYR A 748 -16.82 -1.28 29.89
C TYR A 748 -16.74 -2.80 30.05
N VAL A 749 -17.61 -3.50 29.32
CA VAL A 749 -17.51 -4.94 29.12
C VAL A 749 -17.85 -5.31 27.67
N GLY A 750 -16.89 -5.92 27.00
CA GLY A 750 -17.05 -6.48 25.66
C GLY A 750 -16.62 -7.95 25.63
N ILE A 751 -16.83 -8.58 24.47
CA ILE A 751 -16.36 -9.95 24.21
C ILE A 751 -15.57 -9.97 22.91
N CYS A 752 -14.49 -10.74 22.87
CA CYS A 752 -13.63 -10.88 21.69
C CYS A 752 -13.35 -12.34 21.32
N GLY A 753 -13.97 -13.28 22.01
CA GLY A 753 -13.86 -14.71 21.66
C GLY A 753 -14.63 -15.05 20.39
N GLN A 754 -14.45 -16.29 19.94
CA GLN A 754 -15.02 -16.78 18.68
C GLN A 754 -16.54 -17.01 18.72
N GLY A 755 -17.08 -17.24 19.91
CA GLY A 755 -18.47 -17.68 20.08
C GLY A 755 -19.54 -16.83 19.39
N PRO A 756 -19.54 -15.49 19.54
CA PRO A 756 -20.53 -14.64 18.86
C PRO A 756 -20.44 -14.64 17.34
N SER A 757 -19.25 -14.89 16.79
CA SER A 757 -19.06 -15.05 15.33
C SER A 757 -19.60 -16.37 14.81
N ASP A 758 -19.50 -17.44 15.60
CA ASP A 758 -19.90 -18.80 15.22
C ASP A 758 -21.37 -19.11 15.52
N HIS A 759 -21.95 -18.48 16.53
CA HIS A 759 -23.27 -18.82 17.06
C HIS A 759 -24.17 -17.59 17.24
N GLU A 760 -25.21 -17.50 16.45
CA GLU A 760 -26.19 -16.39 16.49
C GLU A 760 -26.92 -16.32 17.83
N ASP A 761 -27.36 -17.48 18.37
CA ASP A 761 -28.03 -17.59 19.67
C ASP A 761 -27.16 -17.08 20.83
N PHE A 762 -25.85 -17.27 20.73
CA PHE A 762 -24.90 -16.75 21.74
C PHE A 762 -24.75 -15.23 21.66
N ALA A 763 -24.68 -14.69 20.46
CA ALA A 763 -24.66 -13.23 20.25
C ALA A 763 -25.94 -12.58 20.80
N GLU A 764 -27.11 -13.16 20.56
CA GLU A 764 -28.39 -12.70 21.13
C GLU A 764 -28.41 -12.74 22.66
N TRP A 765 -27.94 -13.83 23.25
CA TRP A 765 -27.86 -13.98 24.72
C TRP A 765 -26.96 -12.91 25.34
N LEU A 766 -25.80 -12.63 24.73
CA LEU A 766 -24.89 -11.56 25.19
C LEU A 766 -25.55 -10.19 25.13
N MET A 767 -26.29 -9.90 24.07
CA MET A 767 -27.06 -8.67 23.95
C MET A 767 -28.11 -8.54 25.07
N GLU A 768 -28.81 -9.62 25.37
CA GLU A 768 -29.80 -9.68 26.51
C GLU A 768 -29.15 -9.46 27.87
N GLN A 769 -27.92 -9.95 28.07
CA GLN A 769 -27.12 -9.69 29.27
C GLN A 769 -26.69 -8.21 29.42
N GLY A 770 -26.83 -7.42 28.39
CA GLY A 770 -26.48 -6.00 28.37
C GLY A 770 -24.99 -5.73 28.16
N ILE A 771 -24.30 -6.61 27.43
CA ILE A 771 -22.89 -6.40 27.06
C ILE A 771 -22.74 -5.13 26.20
N ASP A 772 -21.64 -4.41 26.34
CA ASP A 772 -21.43 -3.14 25.63
C ASP A 772 -20.97 -3.33 24.19
N SER A 773 -20.22 -4.40 23.88
CA SER A 773 -19.74 -4.67 22.54
C SER A 773 -19.56 -6.16 22.25
N LEU A 774 -19.71 -6.50 20.96
CA LEU A 774 -19.29 -7.77 20.37
C LEU A 774 -18.16 -7.47 19.39
N SER A 775 -16.99 -8.04 19.60
CA SER A 775 -15.89 -7.98 18.68
C SER A 775 -15.87 -9.26 17.84
N LEU A 776 -16.11 -9.10 16.53
CA LEU A 776 -16.36 -10.20 15.61
C LEU A 776 -15.25 -10.34 14.58
N ASN A 777 -15.14 -11.52 14.02
CA ASN A 777 -14.35 -11.69 12.80
C ASN A 777 -14.96 -10.84 11.68
N PRO A 778 -14.16 -10.17 10.86
CA PRO A 778 -14.66 -9.23 9.83
C PRO A 778 -15.71 -9.83 8.89
N ASP A 779 -15.61 -11.12 8.54
CA ASP A 779 -16.55 -11.84 7.68
C ASP A 779 -17.94 -12.05 8.29
N THR A 780 -18.08 -11.96 9.58
CA THR A 780 -19.35 -12.18 10.29
C THR A 780 -20.03 -10.89 10.72
N VAL A 781 -19.39 -9.75 10.59
CA VAL A 781 -19.86 -8.45 11.08
C VAL A 781 -21.24 -8.10 10.52
N VAL A 782 -21.40 -8.06 9.22
CA VAL A 782 -22.63 -7.61 8.57
C VAL A 782 -23.80 -8.56 8.89
N GLN A 783 -23.57 -9.87 8.78
CA GLN A 783 -24.62 -10.85 9.03
C GLN A 783 -25.07 -10.84 10.50
N THR A 784 -24.14 -10.78 11.43
CA THR A 784 -24.48 -10.72 12.87
C THR A 784 -25.24 -9.44 13.20
N TRP A 785 -24.83 -8.31 12.63
CA TRP A 785 -25.51 -7.03 12.81
C TRP A 785 -26.98 -7.10 12.33
N ILE A 786 -27.19 -7.64 11.14
CA ILE A 786 -28.55 -7.82 10.58
C ILE A 786 -29.38 -8.75 11.46
N ASN A 787 -28.82 -9.86 11.90
CA ASN A 787 -29.52 -10.84 12.73
C ASN A 787 -29.95 -10.23 14.07
N LEU A 788 -29.09 -9.51 14.75
CA LEU A 788 -29.39 -8.84 16.00
C LEU A 788 -30.43 -7.72 15.84
N SER A 789 -30.43 -7.03 14.71
CA SER A 789 -31.40 -5.96 14.45
C SER A 789 -32.84 -6.45 14.32
N LYS A 790 -33.06 -7.72 13.98
CA LYS A 790 -34.38 -8.35 13.88
C LYS A 790 -34.99 -8.72 15.23
N LYS A 791 -34.20 -8.68 16.29
CA LYS A 791 -34.60 -9.08 17.65
C LYS A 791 -34.92 -7.90 18.56
N LYS A 792 -35.02 -6.68 18.03
CA LYS A 792 -35.44 -5.47 18.75
C LYS A 792 -36.91 -5.55 19.17
#